data_70a8a48007a42f0172c694e5d9bbedf3
#
_entry.id   70a8a48007a42f0172c694e5d9bbedf3
#
_cell.length_a   1.000
_cell.length_b   1.000
_cell.length_c   1.000
_cell.angle_alpha   90.00
_cell.angle_beta   90.00
_cell.angle_gamma   90.00
#
_symmetry.space_group_name_H-M   'P 1'
#
loop_
_entity.id
_entity.type
_entity.pdbx_description
1 polymer ?
#
loop_
_entity_poly.entity_id
_entity_poly.type
_entity_poly.pdbx_seq_one_letter_code
_entity_poly.pdbx_strand_id
1 'polypeptide(L)'
;MRIQLLGLLMLMGLGALGVKLWWIQVAHGMEWTSQLRGSSQATVRIPSVRGEIKDRNGLTLVQNRASYEVDFYLPEMVKGYRERFGQAPVTEYRTTINGMPKDLKEPDIIRIVNKGIVPRLNDLDLASDYNAGRLQKHYRNDTEVPFSYVKDIDFPTLAKFSEHDVGLPGVELTIKPVRSYVYGALASHLLGYVGMPNDIDKEDAKKFTFYQGDVEGKSNVEKTMDEYLRGKPGVRYLRRNAKGTIDGVLREDPPQQGANVFLTIDARIQAIAEEALRAVSRAGAVVLDPNNGNVLALASVPSFDPNTFIPSIKAKDWTALQKDEGDPLVNRAISCLPPGSTFKLITALAGLRGTKNLANTKYGCYGGISYGDHFFRCWVAEKHYTHGTIGVADALKVSCDSFFYQYGNAASIQSIDHIGKMLGMGEESGLQLSGEQTGNMPGPEWMQIHHPQERWSQAQTANVSIGQGYTLVSPLQLAMAYVAIANGGICYYPRLVDKVLKQDGSPVLDEQGNPAAPPPRVRSDLRQEISPEHIELVRKGLWKVVNEDGGTGGRARLKDWVVAGKTGTAQATDRGQEENVAWFACFAPYDHPKYVVAVMVQGASGHGGEVAGPIADRILERSLALEEGKFDMPVAWLAPAHHANPLQLIKSVAYNEKGGNLAGGDEENAPASQTATAQMASSDASPDVEPEADSQGKVKRRGAAVARAVPAATPAPRNFFQKIFGIRRQPAPAPPQPPSNRRRGTPPR
;
A
#
# COMPACT_ATOMS: atom_id res chain seq x y z
N MET A 1 -25.31 -30.93 -82.00
CA MET A 1 -24.38 -31.46 -80.97
C MET A 1 -23.41 -30.41 -80.45
N ARG A 2 -22.61 -29.70 -81.25
CA ARG A 2 -21.63 -28.70 -80.72
C ARG A 2 -22.27 -27.51 -79.97
N ILE A 3 -23.41 -26.97 -80.48
CA ILE A 3 -24.13 -25.85 -79.84
C ILE A 3 -24.76 -26.28 -78.51
N GLN A 4 -25.28 -27.51 -78.45
CA GLN A 4 -25.85 -28.04 -77.21
C GLN A 4 -24.78 -28.26 -76.15
N LEU A 5 -23.55 -28.69 -76.52
CA LEU A 5 -22.42 -28.86 -75.63
C LEU A 5 -21.94 -27.51 -75.10
N LEU A 6 -21.92 -26.47 -75.99
CA LEU A 6 -21.58 -25.11 -75.61
C LEU A 6 -22.60 -24.51 -74.60
N GLY A 7 -23.89 -24.76 -74.83
CA GLY A 7 -24.97 -24.34 -73.92
C GLY A 7 -24.89 -25.03 -72.54
N LEU A 8 -24.53 -26.33 -72.55
CA LEU A 8 -24.35 -27.09 -71.28
C LEU A 8 -23.14 -26.57 -70.50
N LEU A 9 -22.04 -26.26 -71.18
CA LEU A 9 -20.84 -25.66 -70.52
C LEU A 9 -21.12 -24.27 -69.95
N MET A 10 -21.91 -23.47 -70.65
CA MET A 10 -22.32 -22.15 -70.23
C MET A 10 -23.27 -22.22 -69.02
N LEU A 11 -24.19 -23.17 -68.96
CA LEU A 11 -25.08 -23.44 -67.82
C LEU A 11 -24.31 -23.98 -66.60
N MET A 12 -23.29 -24.83 -66.76
CA MET A 12 -22.42 -25.28 -65.72
C MET A 12 -21.58 -24.13 -65.16
N GLY A 13 -21.05 -23.25 -66.01
CA GLY A 13 -20.32 -22.05 -65.55
C GLY A 13 -21.19 -21.09 -64.78
N LEU A 14 -22.42 -20.84 -65.19
CA LEU A 14 -23.39 -20.03 -64.45
C LEU A 14 -23.80 -20.69 -63.13
N GLY A 15 -23.97 -22.00 -63.10
CA GLY A 15 -24.22 -22.75 -61.89
C GLY A 15 -23.06 -22.65 -60.88
N ALA A 16 -21.82 -22.83 -61.33
CA ALA A 16 -20.63 -22.65 -60.49
C ALA A 16 -20.49 -21.21 -59.96
N LEU A 17 -20.82 -20.21 -60.77
CA LEU A 17 -20.83 -18.81 -60.34
C LEU A 17 -21.94 -18.57 -59.29
N GLY A 18 -23.12 -19.12 -59.49
CA GLY A 18 -24.22 -19.03 -58.53
C GLY A 18 -23.89 -19.69 -57.17
N VAL A 19 -23.27 -20.87 -57.20
CA VAL A 19 -22.79 -21.54 -55.98
C VAL A 19 -21.71 -20.71 -55.26
N LYS A 20 -20.76 -20.14 -56.04
CA LYS A 20 -19.73 -19.27 -55.46
C LYS A 20 -20.31 -17.99 -54.87
N LEU A 21 -21.29 -17.39 -55.52
CA LEU A 21 -21.99 -16.21 -55.02
C LEU A 21 -22.79 -16.52 -53.74
N TRP A 22 -23.51 -17.64 -53.75
CA TRP A 22 -24.21 -18.11 -52.57
C TRP A 22 -23.23 -18.38 -51.39
N TRP A 23 -22.10 -19.02 -51.66
CA TRP A 23 -21.06 -19.30 -50.66
C TRP A 23 -20.51 -18.01 -50.06
N ILE A 24 -20.22 -16.99 -50.86
CA ILE A 24 -19.73 -15.69 -50.37
C ILE A 24 -20.82 -14.91 -49.63
N GLN A 25 -22.04 -14.84 -50.16
CA GLN A 25 -23.08 -13.94 -49.64
C GLN A 25 -23.90 -14.56 -48.51
N VAL A 26 -24.14 -15.86 -48.53
CA VAL A 26 -25.01 -16.53 -47.55
C VAL A 26 -24.18 -17.32 -46.54
N ALA A 27 -23.30 -18.21 -46.98
CA ALA A 27 -22.53 -19.05 -46.05
C ALA A 27 -21.48 -18.25 -45.26
N HIS A 28 -20.83 -17.28 -45.88
CA HIS A 28 -19.79 -16.44 -45.22
C HIS A 28 -20.18 -14.96 -45.17
N GLY A 29 -21.42 -14.62 -45.45
CA GLY A 29 -21.90 -13.23 -45.53
C GLY A 29 -21.77 -12.47 -44.23
N MET A 30 -21.98 -13.13 -43.09
CA MET A 30 -21.76 -12.52 -41.74
C MET A 30 -20.28 -12.25 -41.49
N GLU A 31 -19.40 -13.13 -41.91
CA GLU A 31 -17.95 -13.02 -41.73
C GLU A 31 -17.39 -11.86 -42.57
N TRP A 32 -17.78 -11.78 -43.83
CA TRP A 32 -17.44 -10.66 -44.72
C TRP A 32 -18.06 -9.34 -44.27
N THR A 33 -19.30 -9.37 -43.78
CA THR A 33 -19.98 -8.17 -43.25
C THR A 33 -19.29 -7.68 -41.97
N SER A 34 -18.82 -8.59 -41.15
CA SER A 34 -18.04 -8.22 -39.92
C SER A 34 -16.68 -7.62 -40.30
N GLN A 35 -15.99 -8.17 -41.29
CA GLN A 35 -14.73 -7.59 -41.79
C GLN A 35 -14.94 -6.22 -42.46
N LEU A 36 -16.01 -6.04 -43.24
CA LEU A 36 -16.37 -4.74 -43.82
C LEU A 36 -16.75 -3.71 -42.76
N ARG A 37 -17.48 -4.13 -41.70
CA ARG A 37 -17.76 -3.26 -40.55
C ARG A 37 -16.48 -2.88 -39.85
N GLY A 38 -15.57 -3.82 -39.61
CA GLY A 38 -14.27 -3.57 -38.98
C GLY A 38 -13.38 -2.63 -39.81
N SER A 39 -13.51 -2.60 -41.14
CA SER A 39 -12.78 -1.67 -42.03
C SER A 39 -13.40 -0.27 -42.11
N SER A 40 -14.71 -0.14 -41.86
CA SER A 40 -15.46 1.12 -41.92
C SER A 40 -15.70 1.79 -40.59
N GLN A 41 -15.36 1.13 -39.50
CA GLN A 41 -15.51 1.64 -38.13
C GLN A 41 -14.22 1.53 -37.38
N ALA A 42 -13.99 2.47 -36.47
CA ALA A 42 -12.95 2.41 -35.45
C ALA A 42 -13.60 2.49 -34.07
N THR A 43 -13.03 1.81 -33.11
CA THR A 43 -13.49 1.83 -31.72
C THR A 43 -12.44 2.48 -30.82
N VAL A 44 -12.88 3.40 -29.98
CA VAL A 44 -12.06 4.02 -28.94
C VAL A 44 -12.58 3.55 -27.58
N ARG A 45 -11.72 2.98 -26.79
CA ARG A 45 -12.02 2.62 -25.41
C ARG A 45 -12.10 3.88 -24.56
N ILE A 46 -13.20 4.07 -23.84
CA ILE A 46 -13.37 5.16 -22.87
C ILE A 46 -13.08 4.57 -21.49
N PRO A 47 -12.10 5.13 -20.75
CA PRO A 47 -11.80 4.67 -19.38
C PRO A 47 -13.02 4.69 -18.48
N SER A 48 -13.11 3.73 -17.57
CA SER A 48 -14.17 3.66 -16.58
C SER A 48 -13.97 4.71 -15.48
N VAL A 49 -15.04 5.03 -14.76
CA VAL A 49 -15.00 5.90 -13.58
C VAL A 49 -14.90 5.00 -12.34
N ARG A 50 -13.87 5.20 -11.53
CA ARG A 50 -13.70 4.40 -10.30
C ARG A 50 -14.81 4.71 -9.29
N GLY A 51 -15.17 3.69 -8.49
CA GLY A 51 -16.04 3.86 -7.33
C GLY A 51 -15.37 4.68 -6.22
N GLU A 52 -16.17 5.14 -5.29
CA GLU A 52 -15.70 5.90 -4.11
C GLU A 52 -15.25 4.95 -3.00
N ILE A 53 -14.36 5.44 -2.12
CA ILE A 53 -14.01 4.77 -0.87
C ILE A 53 -14.53 5.64 0.28
N LYS A 54 -15.32 5.04 1.15
CA LYS A 54 -15.98 5.70 2.28
C LYS A 54 -15.60 5.06 3.59
N ASP A 55 -15.65 5.83 4.67
CA ASP A 55 -15.56 5.30 6.02
C ASP A 55 -16.86 4.56 6.42
N ARG A 56 -16.88 3.97 7.62
CA ARG A 56 -18.04 3.25 8.16
C ARG A 56 -19.29 4.12 8.30
N ASN A 57 -19.14 5.44 8.45
CA ASN A 57 -20.21 6.41 8.64
C ASN A 57 -20.69 7.00 7.31
N GLY A 58 -20.08 6.60 6.18
CA GLY A 58 -20.41 7.10 4.85
C GLY A 58 -19.64 8.36 4.43
N LEU A 59 -18.69 8.82 5.24
CA LEU A 59 -17.81 9.93 4.88
C LEU A 59 -16.91 9.51 3.72
N THR A 60 -16.91 10.29 2.64
CA THR A 60 -16.10 9.99 1.45
C THR A 60 -14.63 10.33 1.70
N LEU A 61 -13.79 9.31 1.69
CA LEU A 61 -12.34 9.42 1.84
C LEU A 61 -11.63 9.61 0.50
N VAL A 62 -12.10 8.87 -0.52
CA VAL A 62 -11.53 8.92 -1.87
C VAL A 62 -12.65 8.99 -2.90
N GLN A 63 -12.56 9.97 -3.78
CA GLN A 63 -13.53 10.22 -4.85
C GLN A 63 -12.84 10.48 -6.17
N ASN A 64 -13.62 10.78 -7.21
CA ASN A 64 -13.11 11.34 -8.45
C ASN A 64 -13.50 12.81 -8.52
N ARG A 65 -12.56 13.66 -8.92
CA ARG A 65 -12.81 15.07 -9.24
C ARG A 65 -12.63 15.33 -10.73
N ALA A 66 -13.25 16.38 -11.22
CA ALA A 66 -12.98 16.86 -12.56
C ALA A 66 -11.53 17.38 -12.65
N SER A 67 -10.82 16.92 -13.66
CA SER A 67 -9.54 17.47 -14.10
C SER A 67 -9.75 18.11 -15.46
N TYR A 68 -9.38 19.35 -15.58
CA TYR A 68 -9.42 20.09 -16.84
C TYR A 68 -8.07 19.89 -17.55
N GLU A 69 -8.12 19.34 -18.76
CA GLU A 69 -6.93 19.03 -19.55
C GLU A 69 -7.00 19.73 -20.91
N VAL A 70 -5.87 20.21 -21.39
CA VAL A 70 -5.74 20.66 -22.79
C VAL A 70 -5.24 19.48 -23.62
N ASP A 71 -6.08 19.02 -24.52
CA ASP A 71 -5.80 17.90 -25.41
C ASP A 71 -5.53 18.40 -26.83
N PHE A 72 -4.57 17.76 -27.53
CA PHE A 72 -4.20 18.03 -28.91
C PHE A 72 -4.77 16.98 -29.84
N TYR A 73 -5.66 17.37 -30.74
CA TYR A 73 -6.12 16.57 -31.88
C TYR A 73 -5.18 16.78 -33.05
N LEU A 74 -4.15 15.96 -33.15
CA LEU A 74 -3.02 16.13 -34.05
C LEU A 74 -3.39 16.18 -35.54
N PRO A 75 -4.36 15.36 -36.06
CA PRO A 75 -4.82 15.48 -37.43
C PRO A 75 -5.42 16.84 -37.78
N GLU A 76 -6.18 17.42 -36.84
CA GLU A 76 -6.77 18.75 -37.01
C GLU A 76 -5.73 19.87 -36.99
N MET A 77 -4.71 19.72 -36.15
CA MET A 77 -3.59 20.64 -36.14
C MET A 77 -2.82 20.65 -37.46
N VAL A 78 -2.60 19.46 -38.05
CA VAL A 78 -1.98 19.33 -39.39
C VAL A 78 -2.85 19.99 -40.44
N LYS A 79 -4.17 19.80 -40.39
CA LYS A 79 -5.12 20.42 -41.31
C LYS A 79 -5.11 21.94 -41.17
N GLY A 80 -5.27 22.47 -39.96
CA GLY A 80 -5.24 23.92 -39.68
C GLY A 80 -3.92 24.57 -40.05
N TYR A 81 -2.80 23.88 -39.86
CA TYR A 81 -1.49 24.37 -40.31
C TYR A 81 -1.43 24.50 -41.85
N ARG A 82 -1.96 23.50 -42.59
CA ARG A 82 -2.02 23.54 -44.05
C ARG A 82 -2.90 24.69 -44.57
N GLU A 83 -4.04 24.90 -43.92
CA GLU A 83 -4.95 26.00 -44.29
C GLU A 83 -4.29 27.39 -44.05
N ARG A 84 -3.49 27.54 -43.02
CA ARG A 84 -2.88 28.80 -42.67
C ARG A 84 -1.54 29.07 -43.38
N PHE A 85 -0.72 28.03 -43.58
CA PHE A 85 0.69 28.18 -44.05
C PHE A 85 0.95 27.42 -45.39
N GLY A 86 -0.04 26.80 -46.02
CA GLY A 86 0.08 26.03 -47.24
C GLY A 86 0.52 24.60 -47.01
N GLN A 87 1.81 24.29 -47.11
CA GLN A 87 2.28 22.91 -46.95
C GLN A 87 2.75 22.66 -45.49
N ALA A 88 2.35 21.50 -44.93
CA ALA A 88 2.85 21.04 -43.67
C ALA A 88 4.30 20.56 -43.78
N PRO A 89 5.19 20.88 -42.82
CA PRO A 89 6.53 20.33 -42.76
C PRO A 89 6.48 18.81 -42.63
N VAL A 90 7.49 18.11 -43.19
CA VAL A 90 7.56 16.66 -43.23
C VAL A 90 8.85 16.22 -42.54
N THR A 91 8.77 15.11 -41.82
CA THR A 91 9.92 14.39 -41.25
C THR A 91 9.99 12.97 -41.82
N GLU A 92 11.17 12.38 -41.81
CA GLU A 92 11.40 11.01 -42.27
C GLU A 92 11.64 10.10 -41.04
N TYR A 93 11.05 8.92 -41.08
CA TYR A 93 11.30 7.90 -40.08
C TYR A 93 11.49 6.52 -40.72
N ARG A 94 12.35 5.71 -40.08
CA ARG A 94 12.65 4.36 -40.52
C ARG A 94 11.76 3.35 -39.86
N THR A 95 11.09 2.53 -40.67
CA THR A 95 10.24 1.42 -40.17
C THR A 95 10.55 0.15 -40.95
N THR A 96 10.06 -0.99 -40.47
CA THR A 96 10.20 -2.28 -41.16
C THR A 96 8.85 -2.71 -41.74
N ILE A 97 8.78 -2.84 -43.06
CA ILE A 97 7.59 -3.34 -43.75
C ILE A 97 7.97 -4.66 -44.43
N ASN A 98 7.23 -5.73 -44.13
CA ASN A 98 7.50 -7.10 -44.62
C ASN A 98 8.96 -7.56 -44.42
N GLY A 99 9.53 -7.22 -43.26
CA GLY A 99 10.90 -7.59 -42.89
C GLY A 99 12.01 -6.71 -43.53
N MET A 100 11.66 -5.72 -44.36
CA MET A 100 12.62 -4.81 -44.98
C MET A 100 12.55 -3.41 -44.39
N PRO A 101 13.70 -2.76 -44.10
CA PRO A 101 13.72 -1.38 -43.63
C PRO A 101 13.25 -0.45 -44.79
N LYS A 102 12.33 0.46 -44.46
CA LYS A 102 11.78 1.46 -45.37
C LYS A 102 11.72 2.80 -44.70
N ASP A 103 12.19 3.84 -45.40
CA ASP A 103 12.05 5.22 -44.95
C ASP A 103 10.74 5.78 -45.44
N LEU A 104 9.90 6.26 -44.53
CA LEU A 104 8.59 6.86 -44.80
C LEU A 104 8.61 8.34 -44.39
N LYS A 105 7.74 9.11 -45.06
CA LYS A 105 7.51 10.54 -44.77
C LYS A 105 6.20 10.72 -44.03
N GLU A 106 6.25 11.52 -42.96
CA GLU A 106 5.06 11.90 -42.21
C GLU A 106 5.11 13.41 -41.85
N PRO A 107 3.97 14.04 -41.51
CA PRO A 107 3.97 15.41 -41.00
C PRO A 107 4.88 15.54 -39.77
N ASP A 108 5.71 16.60 -39.74
CA ASP A 108 6.51 16.97 -38.60
C ASP A 108 5.63 17.69 -37.57
N ILE A 109 5.03 16.92 -36.68
CA ILE A 109 4.08 17.40 -35.67
C ILE A 109 4.78 18.35 -34.69
N ILE A 110 6.03 18.03 -34.33
CA ILE A 110 6.83 18.88 -33.43
C ILE A 110 6.94 20.28 -33.97
N ARG A 111 7.28 20.40 -35.23
CA ARG A 111 7.44 21.69 -35.92
C ARG A 111 6.12 22.43 -36.09
N ILE A 112 5.05 21.70 -36.37
CA ILE A 112 3.68 22.23 -36.51
C ILE A 112 3.22 22.83 -35.19
N VAL A 113 3.34 22.07 -34.10
CA VAL A 113 2.88 22.47 -32.76
C VAL A 113 3.71 23.61 -32.22
N ASN A 114 5.04 23.51 -32.28
CA ASN A 114 5.95 24.55 -31.76
C ASN A 114 5.84 25.90 -32.51
N LYS A 115 5.51 25.89 -33.80
CA LYS A 115 5.35 27.11 -34.58
C LYS A 115 3.95 27.72 -34.48
N GLY A 116 2.92 26.85 -34.44
CA GLY A 116 1.54 27.28 -34.62
C GLY A 116 0.73 27.43 -33.32
N ILE A 117 1.05 26.63 -32.32
CA ILE A 117 0.18 26.41 -31.15
C ILE A 117 0.88 26.84 -29.84
N VAL A 118 2.06 26.27 -29.54
CA VAL A 118 2.76 26.48 -28.26
C VAL A 118 2.96 27.95 -27.89
N PRO A 119 3.37 28.86 -28.78
CA PRO A 119 3.54 30.27 -28.42
C PRO A 119 2.26 30.88 -27.86
N ARG A 120 1.11 30.56 -28.45
CA ARG A 120 -0.19 31.07 -27.98
C ARG A 120 -0.63 30.46 -26.65
N LEU A 121 -0.31 29.19 -26.40
CA LEU A 121 -0.57 28.55 -25.12
C LEU A 121 0.32 29.12 -24.00
N ASN A 122 1.57 29.46 -24.33
CA ASN A 122 2.46 30.11 -23.38
C ASN A 122 1.95 31.51 -22.97
N ASP A 123 1.34 32.26 -23.89
CA ASP A 123 0.72 33.57 -23.61
C ASP A 123 -0.48 33.45 -22.64
N LEU A 124 -1.04 32.23 -22.51
CA LEU A 124 -2.15 31.88 -21.61
C LEU A 124 -1.68 31.20 -20.32
N ASP A 125 -0.40 31.24 -19.98
CA ASP A 125 0.22 30.55 -18.84
C ASP A 125 0.07 29.00 -18.91
N LEU A 126 -0.11 28.44 -20.12
CA LEU A 126 -0.24 26.99 -20.38
C LEU A 126 1.06 26.39 -20.94
N ALA A 127 2.21 26.87 -20.45
CA ALA A 127 3.47 26.25 -20.78
C ALA A 127 3.54 24.82 -20.23
N SER A 128 3.95 23.89 -21.09
CA SER A 128 4.15 22.49 -20.68
C SER A 128 5.47 21.96 -21.22
N ASP A 129 6.20 21.25 -20.37
CA ASP A 129 7.35 20.44 -20.75
C ASP A 129 6.87 19.12 -21.37
N TYR A 130 6.33 19.15 -22.55
CA TYR A 130 5.94 17.93 -23.23
C TYR A 130 7.14 17.28 -23.93
N ASN A 131 7.19 15.96 -23.91
CA ASN A 131 8.22 15.23 -24.63
C ASN A 131 7.90 15.20 -26.14
N ALA A 132 8.69 15.95 -26.91
CA ALA A 132 8.52 16.08 -28.35
C ALA A 132 8.57 14.72 -29.10
N GLY A 133 9.44 13.82 -28.67
CA GLY A 133 9.54 12.48 -29.25
C GLY A 133 8.27 11.64 -29.01
N ARG A 134 7.66 11.76 -27.82
CA ARG A 134 6.37 11.13 -27.52
C ARG A 134 5.24 11.69 -28.38
N LEU A 135 5.22 13.00 -28.59
CA LEU A 135 4.20 13.63 -29.43
C LEU A 135 4.23 13.10 -30.87
N GLN A 136 5.41 13.04 -31.50
CA GLN A 136 5.58 12.51 -32.86
C GLN A 136 5.22 11.01 -32.93
N LYS A 137 5.63 10.21 -31.92
CA LYS A 137 5.29 8.79 -31.83
C LYS A 137 3.79 8.58 -31.65
N HIS A 138 3.12 9.41 -30.85
CA HIS A 138 1.68 9.39 -30.66
C HIS A 138 0.94 9.64 -31.98
N TYR A 139 1.36 10.66 -32.75
CA TYR A 139 0.79 10.90 -34.08
C TYR A 139 0.90 9.68 -35.01
N ARG A 140 1.96 8.91 -34.90
CA ARG A 140 2.18 7.72 -35.75
C ARG A 140 1.32 6.54 -35.35
N ASN A 141 1.18 6.30 -34.03
CA ASN A 141 0.57 5.08 -33.51
C ASN A 141 -0.89 5.27 -33.11
N ASP A 142 -1.23 6.43 -32.58
CA ASP A 142 -2.49 6.71 -31.90
C ASP A 142 -3.15 8.00 -32.40
N THR A 143 -3.06 8.26 -33.70
CA THR A 143 -3.47 9.50 -34.38
C THR A 143 -4.85 10.02 -33.97
N GLU A 144 -5.81 9.12 -33.73
CA GLU A 144 -7.21 9.46 -33.42
C GLU A 144 -7.50 9.60 -31.94
N VAL A 145 -6.51 9.32 -31.10
CA VAL A 145 -6.58 9.59 -29.66
C VAL A 145 -5.96 10.96 -29.40
N PRO A 146 -6.62 11.86 -28.69
CA PRO A 146 -6.03 13.15 -28.37
C PRO A 146 -4.77 12.98 -27.50
N PHE A 147 -3.76 13.81 -27.75
CA PHE A 147 -2.57 13.87 -26.94
C PHE A 147 -2.77 14.88 -25.80
N SER A 148 -2.74 14.44 -24.55
CA SER A 148 -2.84 15.33 -23.38
C SER A 148 -1.58 16.19 -23.27
N TYR A 149 -1.72 17.48 -23.54
CA TYR A 149 -0.63 18.46 -23.50
C TYR A 149 -0.39 19.01 -22.10
N VAL A 150 -1.43 19.53 -21.44
CA VAL A 150 -1.42 19.97 -20.04
C VAL A 150 -2.54 19.27 -19.30
N LYS A 151 -2.22 18.73 -18.13
CA LYS A 151 -3.17 18.06 -17.25
C LYS A 151 -3.42 18.87 -16.00
N ASP A 152 -4.61 18.73 -15.46
CA ASP A 152 -5.01 19.26 -14.17
C ASP A 152 -4.83 20.78 -14.03
N ILE A 153 -5.42 21.52 -14.99
CA ILE A 153 -5.35 22.98 -15.05
C ILE A 153 -6.20 23.56 -13.94
N ASP A 154 -5.70 24.57 -13.26
CA ASP A 154 -6.44 25.32 -12.26
C ASP A 154 -7.55 26.19 -12.86
N PHE A 155 -8.53 26.57 -12.04
CA PHE A 155 -9.68 27.32 -12.51
C PHE A 155 -9.33 28.72 -13.10
N PRO A 156 -8.40 29.50 -12.54
CA PRO A 156 -7.97 30.77 -13.15
C PRO A 156 -7.40 30.60 -14.56
N THR A 157 -6.53 29.60 -14.76
CA THR A 157 -5.93 29.30 -16.07
C THR A 157 -6.98 28.77 -17.05
N LEU A 158 -7.92 27.95 -16.56
CA LEU A 158 -9.09 27.48 -17.31
C LEU A 158 -9.93 28.66 -17.83
N ALA A 159 -10.23 29.64 -16.96
CA ALA A 159 -11.01 30.81 -17.34
C ALA A 159 -10.31 31.62 -18.44
N LYS A 160 -9.01 31.90 -18.28
CA LYS A 160 -8.19 32.57 -19.29
C LYS A 160 -8.20 31.83 -20.63
N PHE A 161 -8.07 30.50 -20.62
CA PHE A 161 -8.11 29.69 -21.84
C PHE A 161 -9.45 29.80 -22.53
N SER A 162 -10.55 29.64 -21.78
CA SER A 162 -11.92 29.70 -22.33
C SER A 162 -12.27 31.07 -22.93
N GLU A 163 -11.68 32.14 -22.44
CA GLU A 163 -11.87 33.49 -22.99
C GLU A 163 -11.06 33.72 -24.29
N HIS A 164 -9.98 32.97 -24.53
CA HIS A 164 -9.01 33.21 -25.60
C HIS A 164 -8.89 32.03 -26.61
N ASP A 165 -9.72 30.99 -26.47
CA ASP A 165 -9.65 29.76 -27.28
C ASP A 165 -10.01 29.98 -28.77
N VAL A 166 -10.41 31.15 -29.17
CA VAL A 166 -10.85 31.42 -30.54
C VAL A 166 -9.69 31.25 -31.52
N GLY A 167 -9.71 30.13 -32.25
CA GLY A 167 -8.85 29.90 -33.43
C GLY A 167 -7.56 29.08 -33.22
N LEU A 168 -7.52 28.20 -32.24
CA LEU A 168 -6.49 27.17 -32.09
C LEU A 168 -6.97 25.82 -32.67
N PRO A 169 -6.69 25.51 -33.95
CA PRO A 169 -7.20 24.30 -34.60
C PRO A 169 -6.61 23.06 -33.90
N GLY A 170 -7.50 22.14 -33.48
CA GLY A 170 -7.12 20.88 -32.84
C GLY A 170 -6.64 21.01 -31.39
N VAL A 171 -6.88 22.15 -30.75
CA VAL A 171 -6.70 22.30 -29.31
C VAL A 171 -8.07 22.30 -28.65
N GLU A 172 -8.31 21.36 -27.77
CA GLU A 172 -9.60 21.23 -27.06
C GLU A 172 -9.39 21.12 -25.56
N LEU A 173 -10.34 21.69 -24.83
CA LEU A 173 -10.46 21.50 -23.40
C LEU A 173 -11.30 20.25 -23.12
N THR A 174 -10.73 19.30 -22.43
CA THR A 174 -11.43 18.08 -22.03
C THR A 174 -11.53 17.98 -20.53
N ILE A 175 -12.61 17.37 -20.06
CA ILE A 175 -12.84 17.10 -18.63
C ILE A 175 -12.67 15.59 -18.42
N LYS A 176 -11.70 15.21 -17.58
CA LYS A 176 -11.46 13.81 -17.24
C LYS A 176 -11.61 13.58 -15.75
N PRO A 177 -12.20 12.45 -15.32
CA PRO A 177 -12.23 12.11 -13.91
C PRO A 177 -10.83 11.69 -13.45
N VAL A 178 -10.31 12.35 -12.42
CA VAL A 178 -9.06 11.96 -11.76
C VAL A 178 -9.31 11.62 -10.31
N ARG A 179 -8.53 10.69 -9.78
CA ARG A 179 -8.64 10.25 -8.39
C ARG A 179 -8.28 11.40 -7.44
N SER A 180 -9.01 11.52 -6.33
CA SER A 180 -8.80 12.55 -5.33
C SER A 180 -8.97 11.97 -3.94
N TYR A 181 -7.95 12.09 -3.12
CA TYR A 181 -7.92 11.72 -1.71
C TYR A 181 -8.31 12.95 -0.91
N VAL A 182 -9.56 12.97 -0.44
CA VAL A 182 -10.24 14.19 0.06
C VAL A 182 -9.47 14.84 1.21
N TYR A 183 -8.92 14.03 2.12
CA TYR A 183 -8.23 14.49 3.32
C TYR A 183 -6.71 14.36 3.23
N GLY A 184 -6.15 14.36 2.02
CA GLY A 184 -4.71 14.29 1.79
C GLY A 184 -4.05 13.05 2.40
N ALA A 185 -3.16 13.26 3.36
CA ALA A 185 -2.38 12.20 3.98
C ALA A 185 -3.16 11.30 4.95
N LEU A 186 -4.41 11.65 5.30
CA LEU A 186 -5.22 10.83 6.22
C LEU A 186 -5.38 9.41 5.70
N ALA A 187 -5.05 8.44 6.54
CA ALA A 187 -5.12 7.01 6.24
C ALA A 187 -4.35 6.58 4.97
N SER A 188 -3.32 7.33 4.55
CA SER A 188 -2.59 7.09 3.29
C SER A 188 -2.02 5.68 3.20
N HIS A 189 -1.44 5.16 4.29
CA HIS A 189 -0.90 3.81 4.37
C HIS A 189 -1.96 2.69 4.33
N LEU A 190 -3.23 3.04 4.46
CA LEU A 190 -4.34 2.12 4.40
C LEU A 190 -5.06 2.24 3.06
N LEU A 191 -5.33 3.46 2.59
CA LEU A 191 -5.98 3.72 1.32
C LEU A 191 -5.10 3.31 0.14
N GLY A 192 -3.80 3.62 0.20
CA GLY A 192 -2.89 3.43 -0.92
C GLY A 192 -3.06 4.52 -1.99
N TYR A 193 -2.65 4.22 -3.20
CA TYR A 193 -2.74 5.14 -4.34
C TYR A 193 -2.98 4.39 -5.65
N VAL A 194 -3.41 5.14 -6.67
CA VAL A 194 -3.61 4.64 -8.03
C VAL A 194 -2.51 5.13 -8.97
N GLY A 195 -2.31 4.45 -10.08
CA GLY A 195 -1.38 4.84 -11.12
C GLY A 195 -1.72 4.18 -12.45
N MET A 196 -0.95 4.50 -13.50
CA MET A 196 -1.11 3.84 -14.78
C MET A 196 -0.71 2.36 -14.68
N PRO A 197 -1.38 1.45 -15.39
CA PRO A 197 -1.01 0.04 -15.42
C PRO A 197 0.42 -0.12 -15.97
N ASN A 198 1.17 -1.07 -15.40
CA ASN A 198 2.52 -1.39 -15.87
C ASN A 198 2.47 -2.12 -17.22
N ASP A 199 1.48 -3.00 -17.39
CA ASP A 199 1.25 -3.77 -18.59
C ASP A 199 -0.19 -3.57 -19.07
N ILE A 200 -0.34 -3.34 -20.38
CA ILE A 200 -1.66 -3.30 -21.02
C ILE A 200 -2.11 -4.73 -21.25
N ASP A 201 -3.32 -5.06 -20.83
CA ASP A 201 -3.96 -6.33 -21.23
C ASP A 201 -4.07 -6.39 -22.76
N LYS A 202 -3.25 -7.24 -23.35
CA LYS A 202 -3.16 -7.37 -24.81
C LYS A 202 -4.44 -7.92 -25.41
N GLU A 203 -5.18 -8.75 -24.69
CA GLU A 203 -6.45 -9.31 -25.18
C GLU A 203 -7.56 -8.25 -25.13
N ASP A 204 -7.58 -7.43 -24.07
CA ASP A 204 -8.51 -6.30 -24.00
C ASP A 204 -8.16 -5.22 -25.02
N ALA A 205 -6.88 -4.89 -25.17
CA ALA A 205 -6.42 -3.91 -26.16
C ALA A 205 -6.77 -4.28 -27.59
N LYS A 206 -6.76 -5.58 -27.96
CA LYS A 206 -7.15 -6.05 -29.30
C LYS A 206 -8.63 -5.83 -29.66
N LYS A 207 -9.49 -5.65 -28.65
CA LYS A 207 -10.92 -5.39 -28.87
C LYS A 207 -11.19 -3.98 -29.38
N PHE A 208 -10.21 -3.08 -29.25
CA PHE A 208 -10.33 -1.67 -29.63
C PHE A 208 -9.32 -1.28 -30.69
N THR A 209 -9.73 -0.36 -31.57
CA THR A 209 -8.80 0.24 -32.53
C THR A 209 -7.83 1.17 -31.84
N PHE A 210 -8.33 1.93 -30.84
CA PHE A 210 -7.56 2.85 -30.02
C PHE A 210 -7.84 2.57 -28.55
N TYR A 211 -6.78 2.28 -27.78
CA TYR A 211 -6.87 1.86 -26.40
C TYR A 211 -6.45 2.98 -25.46
N GLN A 212 -7.36 3.39 -24.58
CA GLN A 212 -7.06 4.20 -23.41
C GLN A 212 -7.22 3.35 -22.17
N GLY A 213 -6.13 3.18 -21.40
CA GLY A 213 -6.15 2.38 -20.17
C GLY A 213 -6.81 3.11 -19.01
N ASP A 214 -7.38 2.33 -18.09
CA ASP A 214 -7.82 2.84 -16.79
C ASP A 214 -6.63 2.99 -15.85
N VAL A 215 -6.76 3.84 -14.84
CA VAL A 215 -5.86 3.81 -13.69
C VAL A 215 -6.18 2.57 -12.85
N GLU A 216 -5.15 1.94 -12.30
CA GLU A 216 -5.28 0.77 -11.41
C GLU A 216 -4.78 1.08 -10.00
N GLY A 217 -5.27 0.36 -9.02
CA GLY A 217 -4.77 0.42 -7.66
C GLY A 217 -3.36 -0.14 -7.53
N LYS A 218 -2.42 0.65 -7.00
CA LYS A 218 -1.01 0.26 -6.88
C LYS A 218 -0.66 -0.33 -5.52
N SER A 219 -1.39 0.04 -4.48
CA SER A 219 -1.15 -0.44 -3.12
C SER A 219 -2.43 -0.45 -2.29
N ASN A 220 -2.42 -1.23 -1.24
CA ASN A 220 -3.42 -1.28 -0.16
C ASN A 220 -4.88 -1.37 -0.66
N VAL A 221 -5.83 -0.66 -0.06
CA VAL A 221 -7.27 -0.75 -0.42
C VAL A 221 -7.52 -0.48 -1.90
N GLU A 222 -6.86 0.52 -2.48
CA GLU A 222 -6.99 0.79 -3.92
C GLU A 222 -6.61 -0.42 -4.77
N LYS A 223 -5.61 -1.21 -4.34
CA LYS A 223 -5.17 -2.43 -5.04
C LYS A 223 -6.04 -3.63 -4.71
N THR A 224 -6.32 -3.88 -3.44
CA THR A 224 -7.08 -5.07 -3.02
C THR A 224 -8.53 -5.03 -3.47
N MET A 225 -9.11 -3.82 -3.58
CA MET A 225 -10.48 -3.60 -4.05
C MET A 225 -10.53 -3.12 -5.52
N ASP A 226 -9.43 -3.22 -6.28
CA ASP A 226 -9.34 -2.69 -7.64
C ASP A 226 -10.42 -3.26 -8.57
N GLU A 227 -10.72 -4.54 -8.47
CA GLU A 227 -11.73 -5.23 -9.26
C GLU A 227 -13.13 -4.60 -9.08
N TYR A 228 -13.50 -4.26 -7.86
CA TYR A 228 -14.79 -3.65 -7.55
C TYR A 228 -14.80 -2.15 -7.87
N LEU A 229 -13.70 -1.47 -7.59
CA LEU A 229 -13.57 -0.01 -7.79
C LEU A 229 -13.48 0.38 -9.26
N ARG A 230 -12.89 -0.44 -10.13
CA ARG A 230 -12.53 -0.08 -11.51
C ARG A 230 -13.74 0.21 -12.40
N GLY A 231 -14.86 -0.47 -12.25
CA GLY A 231 -16.03 -0.35 -13.12
C GLY A 231 -15.84 -0.99 -14.49
N LYS A 232 -16.71 -0.60 -15.47
CA LYS A 232 -16.65 -1.12 -16.82
C LYS A 232 -16.35 -0.01 -17.82
N PRO A 233 -15.42 -0.22 -18.77
CA PRO A 233 -15.10 0.79 -19.78
C PRO A 233 -16.26 1.04 -20.73
N GLY A 234 -16.33 2.26 -21.25
CA GLY A 234 -17.21 2.62 -22.37
C GLY A 234 -16.54 2.40 -23.71
N VAL A 235 -17.31 2.57 -24.79
CA VAL A 235 -16.83 2.43 -26.16
C VAL A 235 -17.40 3.56 -27.03
N ARG A 236 -16.53 4.28 -27.72
CA ARG A 236 -16.93 5.22 -28.75
C ARG A 236 -16.67 4.59 -30.12
N TYR A 237 -17.70 4.56 -30.95
CA TYR A 237 -17.67 4.05 -32.32
C TYR A 237 -17.51 5.21 -33.28
N LEU A 238 -16.43 5.19 -34.05
CA LEU A 238 -16.09 6.22 -35.01
C LEU A 238 -16.31 5.68 -36.43
N ARG A 239 -16.82 6.55 -37.34
CA ARG A 239 -17.00 6.19 -38.74
C ARG A 239 -15.72 6.51 -39.52
N ARG A 240 -15.26 5.53 -40.32
CA ARG A 240 -14.17 5.72 -41.29
C ARG A 240 -14.75 5.88 -42.69
N ASN A 241 -14.30 6.88 -43.41
CA ASN A 241 -14.63 7.05 -44.82
C ASN A 241 -13.80 6.10 -45.71
N ALA A 242 -14.09 6.09 -47.03
CA ALA A 242 -13.41 5.24 -48.00
C ALA A 242 -11.87 5.47 -48.09
N LYS A 243 -11.35 6.59 -47.56
CA LYS A 243 -9.92 6.90 -47.47
C LYS A 243 -9.30 6.43 -46.18
N GLY A 244 -10.08 5.80 -45.28
CA GLY A 244 -9.63 5.33 -43.98
C GLY A 244 -9.54 6.42 -42.88
N THR A 245 -9.93 7.67 -43.20
CA THR A 245 -9.97 8.77 -42.23
C THR A 245 -11.28 8.81 -41.47
N ILE A 246 -11.25 9.23 -40.21
CA ILE A 246 -12.45 9.38 -39.38
C ILE A 246 -13.19 10.65 -39.78
N ASP A 247 -14.51 10.55 -39.99
CA ASP A 247 -15.37 11.64 -40.40
C ASP A 247 -16.58 11.85 -39.48
N GLY A 248 -16.68 11.11 -38.37
CA GLY A 248 -17.74 11.32 -37.40
C GLY A 248 -17.86 10.24 -36.35
N VAL A 249 -18.60 10.54 -35.27
CA VAL A 249 -19.00 9.59 -34.23
C VAL A 249 -20.31 8.93 -34.62
N LEU A 250 -20.35 7.60 -34.60
CA LEU A 250 -21.55 6.82 -34.89
C LEU A 250 -22.41 6.61 -33.63
N ARG A 251 -21.77 6.21 -32.54
CA ARG A 251 -22.42 5.88 -31.28
C ARG A 251 -21.40 5.94 -30.16
N GLU A 252 -21.86 6.21 -28.98
CA GLU A 252 -21.08 6.10 -27.74
C GLU A 252 -21.86 5.28 -26.71
N ASP A 253 -21.22 4.25 -26.20
CA ASP A 253 -21.68 3.49 -25.04
C ASP A 253 -20.91 4.05 -23.83
N PRO A 254 -21.58 4.71 -22.88
CA PRO A 254 -20.91 5.37 -21.77
C PRO A 254 -20.25 4.35 -20.81
N PRO A 255 -19.17 4.71 -20.14
CA PRO A 255 -18.57 3.86 -19.13
C PRO A 255 -19.49 3.72 -17.91
N GLN A 256 -19.41 2.56 -17.23
CA GLN A 256 -20.12 2.31 -15.99
C GLN A 256 -19.18 2.54 -14.82
N GLN A 257 -19.63 3.32 -13.84
CA GLN A 257 -18.88 3.58 -12.63
C GLN A 257 -18.72 2.31 -11.80
N GLY A 258 -17.55 2.15 -11.17
CA GLY A 258 -17.27 1.06 -10.24
C GLY A 258 -18.11 1.14 -8.96
N ALA A 259 -18.09 0.07 -8.18
CA ALA A 259 -18.79 -0.01 -6.91
C ALA A 259 -18.12 0.84 -5.83
N ASN A 260 -18.90 1.34 -4.88
CA ASN A 260 -18.42 2.07 -3.73
C ASN A 260 -18.01 1.09 -2.62
N VAL A 261 -16.81 1.28 -2.07
CA VAL A 261 -16.26 0.47 -0.99
C VAL A 261 -16.39 1.22 0.33
N PHE A 262 -17.08 0.63 1.30
CA PHE A 262 -17.20 1.15 2.65
C PHE A 262 -16.22 0.40 3.55
N LEU A 263 -15.34 1.14 4.20
CA LEU A 263 -14.36 0.60 5.13
C LEU A 263 -14.94 0.51 6.55
N THR A 264 -14.30 -0.31 7.39
CA THR A 264 -14.64 -0.38 8.81
C THR A 264 -14.06 0.77 9.62
N ILE A 265 -13.08 1.50 9.08
CA ILE A 265 -12.47 2.64 9.77
C ILE A 265 -13.49 3.74 10.03
N ASP A 266 -13.31 4.43 11.15
CA ASP A 266 -13.95 5.71 11.43
C ASP A 266 -12.92 6.82 11.17
N ALA A 267 -13.19 7.70 10.21
CA ALA A 267 -12.25 8.75 9.83
C ALA A 267 -11.89 9.68 11.00
N ARG A 268 -12.80 9.84 11.97
CA ARG A 268 -12.55 10.63 13.18
C ARG A 268 -11.57 9.94 14.12
N ILE A 269 -11.74 8.64 14.33
CA ILE A 269 -10.81 7.84 15.16
C ILE A 269 -9.45 7.75 14.47
N GLN A 270 -9.43 7.62 13.13
CA GLN A 270 -8.20 7.67 12.34
C GLN A 270 -7.46 9.00 12.53
N ALA A 271 -8.19 10.13 12.44
CA ALA A 271 -7.62 11.47 12.65
C ALA A 271 -7.10 11.65 14.09
N ILE A 272 -7.82 11.14 15.09
CA ILE A 272 -7.37 11.13 16.49
C ILE A 272 -6.07 10.34 16.63
N ALA A 273 -5.99 9.15 16.01
CA ALA A 273 -4.80 8.31 16.08
C ALA A 273 -3.59 8.97 15.40
N GLU A 274 -3.76 9.53 14.22
CA GLU A 274 -2.69 10.24 13.51
C GLU A 274 -2.24 11.50 14.27
N GLU A 275 -3.17 12.25 14.84
CA GLU A 275 -2.86 13.42 15.65
C GLU A 275 -2.06 13.04 16.90
N ALA A 276 -2.45 11.95 17.58
CA ALA A 276 -1.71 11.48 18.74
C ALA A 276 -0.28 11.05 18.41
N LEU A 277 -0.07 10.49 17.19
CA LEU A 277 1.26 10.08 16.73
C LEU A 277 2.15 11.24 16.28
N ARG A 278 1.61 12.44 16.05
CA ARG A 278 2.42 13.64 15.68
C ARG A 278 3.45 14.04 16.74
N ALA A 279 3.26 13.58 17.98
CA ALA A 279 4.21 13.83 19.05
C ALA A 279 5.56 13.11 18.88
N VAL A 280 5.66 12.17 17.94
CA VAL A 280 6.86 11.34 17.71
C VAL A 280 7.18 11.25 16.21
N SER A 281 8.44 10.93 15.89
CA SER A 281 8.91 10.92 14.49
C SER A 281 8.53 9.68 13.71
N ARG A 282 8.61 8.49 14.31
CA ARG A 282 8.38 7.20 13.66
C ARG A 282 7.53 6.31 14.56
N ALA A 283 6.28 6.07 14.17
CA ALA A 283 5.37 5.28 14.98
C ALA A 283 4.24 4.64 14.16
N GLY A 284 3.63 3.61 14.73
CA GLY A 284 2.40 3.00 14.24
C GLY A 284 1.39 2.82 15.36
N ALA A 285 0.12 3.02 15.05
CA ALA A 285 -0.99 2.76 15.96
C ALA A 285 -2.12 2.02 15.27
N VAL A 286 -2.74 1.08 15.98
CA VAL A 286 -3.90 0.33 15.51
C VAL A 286 -5.00 0.41 16.55
N VAL A 287 -6.23 0.67 16.11
CA VAL A 287 -7.44 0.66 16.93
C VAL A 287 -8.40 -0.39 16.38
N LEU A 288 -8.74 -1.39 17.20
CA LEU A 288 -9.67 -2.47 16.84
C LEU A 288 -10.92 -2.44 17.73
N ASP A 289 -12.05 -2.84 17.14
CA ASP A 289 -13.26 -3.20 17.90
C ASP A 289 -13.10 -4.63 18.42
N PRO A 290 -13.06 -4.85 19.73
CA PRO A 290 -12.88 -6.18 20.30
C PRO A 290 -14.04 -7.14 20.06
N ASN A 291 -15.21 -6.66 19.66
CA ASN A 291 -16.41 -7.48 19.54
C ASN A 291 -16.57 -8.13 18.15
N ASN A 292 -15.80 -7.65 17.14
CA ASN A 292 -15.95 -8.14 15.77
C ASN A 292 -14.65 -8.10 14.94
N GLY A 293 -13.55 -7.58 15.50
CA GLY A 293 -12.27 -7.45 14.81
C GLY A 293 -12.20 -6.34 13.76
N ASN A 294 -13.18 -5.42 13.71
CA ASN A 294 -13.14 -4.31 12.77
C ASN A 294 -11.95 -3.39 13.07
N VAL A 295 -11.20 -3.05 12.02
CA VAL A 295 -10.17 -2.01 12.08
C VAL A 295 -10.85 -0.67 12.08
N LEU A 296 -10.78 0.06 13.20
CA LEU A 296 -11.37 1.40 13.36
C LEU A 296 -10.39 2.50 12.98
N ALA A 297 -9.09 2.26 13.22
CA ALA A 297 -8.00 3.09 12.73
C ALA A 297 -6.73 2.26 12.55
N LEU A 298 -5.92 2.64 11.56
CA LEU A 298 -4.59 2.10 11.31
C LEU A 298 -3.71 3.24 10.83
N ALA A 299 -2.92 3.78 11.75
CA ALA A 299 -2.12 4.98 11.53
C ALA A 299 -0.63 4.66 11.54
N SER A 300 0.11 5.33 10.67
CA SER A 300 1.58 5.24 10.57
C SER A 300 2.17 6.60 10.29
N VAL A 301 3.22 6.98 11.02
CA VAL A 301 3.97 8.22 10.82
C VAL A 301 5.45 7.91 10.63
N PRO A 302 6.14 8.71 9.76
CA PRO A 302 5.61 9.74 8.88
C PRO A 302 4.67 9.15 7.81
N SER A 303 3.79 9.99 7.27
CA SER A 303 2.85 9.63 6.20
C SER A 303 3.17 10.37 4.91
N PHE A 304 2.42 10.09 3.86
CA PHE A 304 2.52 10.75 2.55
C PHE A 304 1.14 11.13 2.05
N ASP A 305 1.02 12.12 1.17
CA ASP A 305 -0.25 12.43 0.51
C ASP A 305 -0.38 11.64 -0.81
N PRO A 306 -1.35 10.74 -0.93
CA PRO A 306 -1.58 9.97 -2.16
C PRO A 306 -1.90 10.84 -3.37
N ASN A 307 -2.39 12.08 -3.20
CA ASN A 307 -2.62 13.01 -4.30
C ASN A 307 -1.33 13.38 -5.03
N THR A 308 -0.15 13.24 -4.39
CA THR A 308 1.16 13.45 -5.05
C THR A 308 1.38 12.48 -6.23
N PHE A 309 0.71 11.33 -6.22
CA PHE A 309 0.77 10.34 -7.30
C PHE A 309 -0.20 10.62 -8.45
N ILE A 310 -1.01 11.69 -8.36
CA ILE A 310 -2.09 11.99 -9.30
C ILE A 310 -1.75 13.24 -10.13
N PRO A 311 -1.90 13.19 -11.45
CA PRO A 311 -2.14 12.03 -12.31
C PRO A 311 -0.91 11.13 -12.46
N SER A 312 0.25 11.58 -12.07
CA SER A 312 1.52 10.84 -11.98
C SER A 312 2.48 11.58 -11.07
N ILE A 313 3.26 10.85 -10.28
CA ILE A 313 4.27 11.45 -9.39
C ILE A 313 5.41 12.04 -10.18
N LYS A 314 5.86 13.25 -9.80
CA LYS A 314 7.04 13.89 -10.39
C LYS A 314 8.30 13.21 -9.86
N ALA A 315 9.34 13.11 -10.71
CA ALA A 315 10.62 12.50 -10.34
C ALA A 315 11.25 13.12 -9.07
N LYS A 316 11.14 14.44 -8.92
CA LYS A 316 11.60 15.17 -7.73
C LYS A 316 10.90 14.70 -6.45
N ASP A 317 9.58 14.57 -6.49
CA ASP A 317 8.76 14.19 -5.32
C ASP A 317 8.99 12.72 -4.97
N TRP A 318 9.11 11.86 -5.98
CA TRP A 318 9.47 10.46 -5.78
C TRP A 318 10.85 10.31 -5.11
N THR A 319 11.84 11.06 -5.61
CA THR A 319 13.20 11.05 -5.03
C THR A 319 13.20 11.57 -3.59
N ALA A 320 12.38 12.59 -3.30
CA ALA A 320 12.24 13.12 -1.94
C ALA A 320 11.65 12.06 -0.98
N LEU A 321 10.58 11.36 -1.39
CA LEU A 321 9.99 10.27 -0.61
C LEU A 321 10.97 9.11 -0.36
N GLN A 322 11.78 8.77 -1.36
CA GLN A 322 12.77 7.69 -1.24
C GLN A 322 13.97 8.04 -0.36
N LYS A 323 14.36 9.30 -0.31
CA LYS A 323 15.51 9.77 0.46
C LYS A 323 15.16 10.25 1.87
N ASP A 324 13.90 10.32 2.19
CA ASP A 324 13.45 10.74 3.52
C ASP A 324 13.87 9.71 4.57
N GLU A 325 14.60 10.16 5.60
CA GLU A 325 15.12 9.29 6.66
C GLU A 325 14.02 8.68 7.53
N GLY A 326 12.82 9.27 7.54
CA GLY A 326 11.65 8.75 8.22
C GLY A 326 10.99 7.56 7.50
N ASP A 327 11.38 7.26 6.25
CA ASP A 327 10.75 6.22 5.42
C ASP A 327 9.21 6.38 5.38
N PRO A 328 8.67 7.47 4.80
CA PRO A 328 7.23 7.78 4.84
C PRO A 328 6.34 6.77 4.10
N LEU A 329 6.90 5.94 3.24
CA LEU A 329 6.16 4.89 2.54
C LEU A 329 6.02 3.59 3.36
N VAL A 330 6.72 3.49 4.50
CA VAL A 330 6.66 2.30 5.37
C VAL A 330 5.44 2.38 6.28
N ASN A 331 4.58 1.37 6.19
CA ASN A 331 3.44 1.23 7.09
C ASN A 331 3.87 0.55 8.39
N ARG A 332 4.13 1.35 9.42
CA ARG A 332 4.61 0.88 10.73
C ARG A 332 3.55 0.14 11.54
N ALA A 333 2.28 0.30 11.21
CA ALA A 333 1.21 -0.44 11.87
C ALA A 333 1.22 -1.95 11.54
N ILE A 334 1.86 -2.34 10.43
CA ILE A 334 2.00 -3.73 9.96
C ILE A 334 3.47 -4.16 9.81
N SER A 335 4.41 -3.31 10.24
CA SER A 335 5.84 -3.64 10.29
C SER A 335 6.17 -4.30 11.62
N CYS A 336 7.02 -5.32 11.59
CA CYS A 336 7.33 -6.15 12.74
C CYS A 336 8.63 -5.76 13.41
N LEU A 337 8.55 -5.54 14.72
CA LEU A 337 9.68 -5.25 15.61
C LEU A 337 9.58 -6.11 16.88
N PRO A 338 10.64 -6.24 17.67
CA PRO A 338 10.57 -6.94 18.96
C PRO A 338 9.53 -6.28 19.88
N PRO A 339 8.53 -7.04 20.39
CA PRO A 339 7.45 -6.47 21.21
C PRO A 339 7.84 -6.17 22.64
N GLY A 340 8.95 -6.70 23.12
CA GLY A 340 9.36 -6.59 24.51
C GLY A 340 8.27 -7.08 25.47
N SER A 341 8.18 -6.44 26.61
CA SER A 341 7.28 -6.84 27.70
C SER A 341 5.78 -6.87 27.38
N THR A 342 5.32 -6.35 26.23
CA THR A 342 3.92 -6.53 25.80
C THR A 342 3.62 -7.99 25.44
N PHE A 343 4.63 -8.76 25.06
CA PHE A 343 4.53 -10.18 24.75
C PHE A 343 4.32 -11.06 26.01
N LYS A 344 4.58 -10.55 27.22
CA LYS A 344 4.35 -11.27 28.48
C LYS A 344 2.90 -11.71 28.66
N LEU A 345 1.95 -11.07 27.98
CA LEU A 345 0.56 -11.52 27.85
C LEU A 345 0.49 -12.93 27.27
N ILE A 346 1.18 -13.18 26.16
CA ILE A 346 1.20 -14.47 25.46
C ILE A 346 1.84 -15.55 26.34
N THR A 347 2.95 -15.20 26.98
CA THR A 347 3.64 -16.10 27.91
C THR A 347 2.77 -16.44 29.13
N ALA A 348 2.02 -15.47 29.67
CA ALA A 348 1.09 -15.69 30.77
C ALA A 348 -0.01 -16.70 30.39
N LEU A 349 -0.63 -16.50 29.22
CA LEU A 349 -1.66 -17.40 28.70
C LEU A 349 -1.10 -18.82 28.44
N ALA A 350 0.11 -18.91 27.90
CA ALA A 350 0.77 -20.20 27.66
C ALA A 350 0.97 -21.03 28.93
N GLY A 351 1.28 -20.39 30.05
CA GLY A 351 1.42 -21.08 31.34
C GLY A 351 0.09 -21.43 32.01
N LEU A 352 -1.01 -20.81 31.59
CA LEU A 352 -2.36 -21.08 32.11
C LEU A 352 -3.11 -22.14 31.27
N ARG A 353 -2.50 -22.60 30.19
CA ARG A 353 -3.10 -23.55 29.24
C ARG A 353 -3.13 -24.97 29.76
N GLY A 354 -4.26 -25.65 29.58
CA GLY A 354 -4.42 -27.09 29.81
C GLY A 354 -4.11 -27.55 31.24
N THR A 355 -3.52 -28.73 31.35
CA THR A 355 -3.24 -29.39 32.66
C THR A 355 -2.05 -28.81 33.40
N LYS A 356 -1.16 -28.06 32.75
CA LYS A 356 0.01 -27.44 33.40
C LYS A 356 -0.37 -26.41 34.44
N ASN A 357 -1.40 -25.65 34.21
CA ASN A 357 -2.05 -24.67 35.08
C ASN A 357 -1.10 -24.01 36.13
N LEU A 358 -0.33 -23.04 35.67
CA LEU A 358 0.61 -22.32 36.52
C LEU A 358 -0.03 -21.13 37.28
N ALA A 359 -1.37 -21.05 37.41
CA ALA A 359 -2.10 -19.91 37.96
C ALA A 359 -1.66 -19.54 39.38
N ASN A 360 -1.43 -20.53 40.22
CA ASN A 360 -1.02 -20.37 41.60
C ASN A 360 0.51 -20.40 41.81
N THR A 361 1.27 -20.58 40.73
CA THR A 361 2.73 -20.67 40.80
C THR A 361 3.33 -19.30 41.05
N LYS A 362 4.22 -19.25 42.05
CA LYS A 362 4.98 -18.05 42.41
C LYS A 362 6.47 -18.29 42.14
N TYR A 363 7.15 -17.28 41.60
CA TYR A 363 8.58 -17.30 41.42
C TYR A 363 9.26 -16.10 42.09
N GLY A 364 10.47 -16.33 42.57
CA GLY A 364 11.31 -15.28 43.20
C GLY A 364 12.00 -14.43 42.13
N CYS A 365 12.02 -13.13 42.34
CA CYS A 365 12.85 -12.19 41.60
C CYS A 365 13.89 -11.57 42.53
N TYR A 366 15.14 -11.98 42.35
CA TYR A 366 16.30 -11.50 43.13
C TYR A 366 17.29 -10.72 42.24
N GLY A 367 16.76 -9.99 41.23
CA GLY A 367 17.53 -9.18 40.27
C GLY A 367 17.85 -9.87 38.96
N GLY A 368 17.70 -11.19 38.85
CA GLY A 368 17.92 -11.96 37.61
C GLY A 368 17.97 -13.46 37.88
N ILE A 369 18.30 -14.22 36.82
CA ILE A 369 18.46 -15.68 36.85
C ILE A 369 19.50 -16.12 35.81
N SER A 370 20.26 -17.18 36.10
CA SER A 370 21.22 -17.75 35.15
C SER A 370 20.62 -18.93 34.40
N TYR A 371 20.90 -19.00 33.10
CA TYR A 371 20.72 -20.16 32.24
C TYR A 371 22.05 -20.45 31.54
N GLY A 372 22.67 -21.56 31.90
CA GLY A 372 24.04 -21.84 31.48
C GLY A 372 25.01 -20.82 32.10
N ASP A 373 25.89 -20.27 31.32
CA ASP A 373 26.87 -19.23 31.68
C ASP A 373 26.36 -17.80 31.53
N HIS A 374 25.12 -17.60 31.05
CA HIS A 374 24.54 -16.27 30.87
C HIS A 374 23.60 -15.90 32.00
N PHE A 375 23.78 -14.68 32.57
CA PHE A 375 22.91 -14.11 33.60
C PHE A 375 21.90 -13.14 33.01
N PHE A 376 20.63 -13.52 33.05
CA PHE A 376 19.49 -12.75 32.57
C PHE A 376 19.03 -11.79 33.67
N ARG A 377 19.24 -10.50 33.49
CA ARG A 377 18.85 -9.46 34.44
C ARG A 377 17.36 -9.15 34.34
N CYS A 378 16.76 -8.83 35.49
CA CYS A 378 15.48 -8.13 35.55
C CYS A 378 15.75 -6.62 35.48
N TRP A 379 14.93 -5.86 34.80
CA TRP A 379 15.08 -4.41 34.65
C TRP A 379 15.22 -3.66 35.99
N VAL A 380 14.60 -4.19 37.04
CA VAL A 380 14.65 -3.60 38.38
C VAL A 380 16.03 -3.70 39.04
N ALA A 381 16.89 -4.61 38.60
CA ALA A 381 18.25 -4.81 39.14
C ALA A 381 19.11 -3.55 39.02
N GLU A 382 18.92 -2.74 37.98
CA GLU A 382 19.60 -1.47 37.79
C GLU A 382 19.26 -0.43 38.88
N LYS A 383 18.10 -0.60 39.51
CA LYS A 383 17.63 0.26 40.62
C LYS A 383 18.01 -0.30 41.99
N HIS A 384 18.86 -1.32 42.05
CA HIS A 384 19.25 -2.02 43.29
C HIS A 384 18.07 -2.49 44.14
N TYR A 385 16.99 -2.95 43.44
CA TYR A 385 15.76 -3.42 44.07
C TYR A 385 15.38 -4.81 43.54
N THR A 386 14.46 -5.50 44.20
CA THR A 386 13.92 -6.81 43.79
C THR A 386 12.41 -6.83 43.94
N HIS A 387 11.73 -7.63 43.09
CA HIS A 387 10.28 -7.78 43.19
C HIS A 387 9.82 -8.81 44.24
N GLY A 388 10.76 -9.57 44.86
CA GLY A 388 10.44 -10.63 45.78
C GLY A 388 9.74 -11.81 45.11
N THR A 389 8.95 -12.56 45.87
CA THR A 389 8.19 -13.73 45.39
C THR A 389 6.77 -13.31 45.01
N ILE A 390 6.45 -13.38 43.70
CA ILE A 390 5.21 -12.86 43.12
C ILE A 390 4.51 -13.91 42.23
N GLY A 391 3.20 -13.74 42.02
CA GLY A 391 2.40 -14.53 41.07
C GLY A 391 2.23 -13.81 39.73
N VAL A 392 1.57 -14.47 38.77
CA VAL A 392 1.48 -14.01 37.38
C VAL A 392 0.84 -12.63 37.21
N ALA A 393 -0.24 -12.31 37.93
CA ALA A 393 -0.90 -11.01 37.84
C ALA A 393 0.00 -9.86 38.37
N ASP A 394 0.70 -10.08 39.47
CA ASP A 394 1.62 -9.10 40.04
C ASP A 394 2.91 -8.98 39.18
N ALA A 395 3.34 -10.10 38.58
CA ALA A 395 4.46 -10.10 37.64
C ALA A 395 4.14 -9.30 36.35
N LEU A 396 2.89 -9.35 35.88
CA LEU A 396 2.41 -8.48 34.80
C LEU A 396 2.42 -7.01 35.24
N LYS A 397 1.88 -6.70 36.45
CA LYS A 397 1.82 -5.36 37.02
C LYS A 397 3.17 -4.65 36.96
N VAL A 398 4.20 -5.30 37.58
CA VAL A 398 5.54 -4.73 37.70
C VAL A 398 6.46 -5.10 36.54
N SER A 399 5.92 -5.79 35.52
CA SER A 399 6.68 -6.25 34.34
C SER A 399 7.96 -7.05 34.69
N CYS A 400 7.91 -7.96 35.65
CA CYS A 400 9.07 -8.68 36.16
C CYS A 400 9.67 -9.67 35.16
N ASP A 401 10.86 -9.40 34.61
CA ASP A 401 11.54 -10.29 33.67
C ASP A 401 11.94 -11.62 34.30
N SER A 402 12.53 -11.60 35.53
CA SER A 402 12.94 -12.81 36.25
C SER A 402 11.78 -13.79 36.48
N PHE A 403 10.56 -13.29 36.72
CA PHE A 403 9.38 -14.13 36.82
C PHE A 403 9.10 -14.79 35.45
N PHE A 404 9.05 -14.01 34.39
CA PHE A 404 8.67 -14.52 33.06
C PHE A 404 9.74 -15.42 32.46
N TYR A 405 11.03 -15.27 32.76
CA TYR A 405 12.07 -16.22 32.37
C TYR A 405 11.78 -17.62 32.93
N GLN A 406 11.42 -17.70 34.22
CA GLN A 406 11.09 -18.97 34.89
C GLN A 406 9.75 -19.52 34.44
N TYR A 407 8.73 -18.66 34.40
CA TYR A 407 7.37 -19.02 34.02
C TYR A 407 7.29 -19.51 32.59
N GLY A 408 7.94 -18.86 31.64
CA GLY A 408 7.98 -19.27 30.24
C GLY A 408 8.71 -20.59 30.02
N ASN A 409 9.81 -20.84 30.73
CA ASN A 409 10.48 -22.14 30.69
C ASN A 409 9.58 -23.26 31.30
N ALA A 410 8.82 -22.98 32.34
CA ALA A 410 7.85 -23.90 32.90
C ALA A 410 6.65 -24.14 31.98
N ALA A 411 6.15 -23.11 31.28
CA ALA A 411 5.11 -23.20 30.27
C ALA A 411 5.56 -24.02 29.04
N SER A 412 6.77 -23.89 28.64
CA SER A 412 7.48 -24.40 27.45
C SER A 412 7.33 -23.53 26.21
N ILE A 413 8.35 -23.55 25.35
CA ILE A 413 8.32 -22.80 24.10
C ILE A 413 7.21 -23.27 23.16
N GLN A 414 6.88 -24.57 23.15
CA GLN A 414 5.79 -25.11 22.34
C GLN A 414 4.43 -24.53 22.74
N SER A 415 4.20 -24.30 24.05
CA SER A 415 2.95 -23.68 24.52
C SER A 415 2.93 -22.18 24.17
N ILE A 416 4.07 -21.48 24.26
CA ILE A 416 4.19 -20.07 23.88
C ILE A 416 3.95 -19.90 22.38
N ASP A 417 4.58 -20.72 21.53
CA ASP A 417 4.41 -20.71 20.08
C ASP A 417 2.94 -21.01 19.70
N HIS A 418 2.34 -22.01 20.30
CA HIS A 418 0.94 -22.38 20.05
C HIS A 418 -0.03 -21.22 20.37
N ILE A 419 0.07 -20.61 21.55
CA ILE A 419 -0.78 -19.47 21.92
C ILE A 419 -0.50 -18.27 21.01
N GLY A 420 0.78 -17.99 20.69
CA GLY A 420 1.16 -16.93 19.75
C GLY A 420 0.47 -17.11 18.38
N LYS A 421 0.51 -18.30 17.82
CA LYS A 421 -0.15 -18.63 16.54
C LYS A 421 -1.67 -18.57 16.61
N MET A 422 -2.29 -19.04 17.69
CA MET A 422 -3.73 -18.85 17.91
C MET A 422 -4.13 -17.39 17.85
N LEU A 423 -3.30 -16.49 18.37
CA LEU A 423 -3.51 -15.04 18.40
C LEU A 423 -3.02 -14.30 17.14
N GLY A 424 -2.51 -15.01 16.14
CA GLY A 424 -2.13 -14.42 14.84
C GLY A 424 -0.67 -13.97 14.72
N MET A 425 0.17 -14.33 15.69
CA MET A 425 1.60 -14.00 15.64
C MET A 425 2.35 -14.91 14.66
N GLY A 426 3.31 -14.36 13.91
CA GLY A 426 4.11 -15.12 12.96
C GLY A 426 3.41 -15.43 11.64
N GLU A 427 2.24 -14.84 11.37
CA GLU A 427 1.44 -15.04 10.17
C GLU A 427 0.87 -13.71 9.64
N GLU A 428 0.49 -13.67 8.37
CA GLU A 428 -0.24 -12.51 7.83
C GLU A 428 -1.63 -12.39 8.46
N SER A 429 -2.08 -11.16 8.68
CA SER A 429 -3.38 -10.90 9.31
C SER A 429 -4.57 -11.27 8.42
N GLY A 430 -4.35 -11.32 7.11
CA GLY A 430 -5.39 -11.52 6.09
C GLY A 430 -6.03 -10.24 5.58
N LEU A 431 -5.54 -9.06 5.96
CA LEU A 431 -6.00 -7.78 5.40
C LEU A 431 -5.49 -7.52 3.98
N GLN A 432 -4.51 -8.30 3.52
CA GLN A 432 -3.89 -8.17 2.19
C GLN A 432 -3.30 -6.78 1.93
N LEU A 433 -2.80 -6.13 2.97
CA LEU A 433 -2.13 -4.83 2.85
C LEU A 433 -0.73 -4.99 2.26
N SER A 434 -0.35 -4.07 1.39
CA SER A 434 0.95 -4.07 0.74
C SER A 434 2.07 -3.86 1.77
N GLY A 435 3.04 -4.77 1.78
CA GLY A 435 4.18 -4.70 2.70
C GLY A 435 3.90 -5.20 4.11
N GLU A 436 2.78 -5.89 4.35
CA GLU A 436 2.52 -6.58 5.60
C GLU A 436 3.64 -7.60 5.88
N GLN A 437 4.16 -7.57 7.10
CA GLN A 437 5.19 -8.49 7.56
C GLN A 437 4.56 -9.56 8.44
N THR A 438 4.91 -10.82 8.19
CA THR A 438 4.42 -11.96 8.98
C THR A 438 4.93 -11.95 10.43
N GLY A 439 6.03 -11.27 10.69
CA GLY A 439 6.71 -11.37 11.97
C GLY A 439 7.42 -12.70 12.17
N ASN A 440 7.70 -13.03 13.41
CA ASN A 440 8.38 -14.27 13.75
C ASN A 440 8.00 -14.78 15.14
N MET A 441 7.51 -16.03 15.18
CA MET A 441 7.35 -16.81 16.40
C MET A 441 8.45 -17.88 16.44
N PRO A 442 9.60 -17.60 17.10
CA PRO A 442 10.73 -18.52 17.08
C PRO A 442 10.48 -19.73 17.98
N GLY A 443 10.99 -20.88 17.53
CA GLY A 443 10.96 -22.14 18.28
C GLY A 443 12.07 -23.08 17.79
N PRO A 444 12.13 -24.32 18.31
CA PRO A 444 13.16 -25.29 17.93
C PRO A 444 13.20 -25.57 16.41
N GLU A 445 12.05 -25.68 15.76
CA GLU A 445 11.94 -25.91 14.31
C GLU A 445 12.43 -24.69 13.51
N TRP A 446 12.03 -23.50 13.92
CA TRP A 446 12.51 -22.26 13.31
C TRP A 446 14.02 -22.12 13.43
N MET A 447 14.58 -22.44 14.63
CA MET A 447 16.02 -22.42 14.88
C MET A 447 16.77 -23.38 13.97
N GLN A 448 16.26 -24.60 13.81
CA GLN A 448 16.86 -25.62 12.95
C GLN A 448 16.94 -25.18 11.49
N ILE A 449 15.95 -24.40 11.02
CA ILE A 449 15.90 -23.90 9.64
C ILE A 449 16.85 -22.69 9.45
N HIS A 450 16.82 -21.75 10.38
CA HIS A 450 17.51 -20.47 10.20
C HIS A 450 18.92 -20.42 10.83
N HIS A 451 19.13 -21.22 11.88
CA HIS A 451 20.38 -21.33 12.64
C HIS A 451 20.77 -22.80 12.87
N PRO A 452 21.02 -23.61 11.83
CA PRO A 452 21.18 -25.06 11.94
C PRO A 452 22.38 -25.51 12.80
N GLN A 453 23.30 -24.60 13.10
CA GLN A 453 24.44 -24.85 14.00
C GLN A 453 24.11 -24.64 15.47
N GLU A 454 22.97 -24.05 15.78
CA GLU A 454 22.53 -23.75 17.13
C GLU A 454 21.41 -24.72 17.56
N ARG A 455 21.36 -25.00 18.86
CA ARG A 455 20.27 -25.78 19.45
C ARG A 455 19.42 -24.89 20.36
N TRP A 456 18.12 -25.11 20.33
CA TRP A 456 17.22 -24.42 21.23
C TRP A 456 17.57 -24.71 22.69
N SER A 457 17.60 -23.69 23.53
CA SER A 457 17.94 -23.78 24.94
C SER A 457 16.92 -23.06 25.82
N GLN A 458 17.03 -23.27 27.13
CA GLN A 458 16.23 -22.50 28.12
C GLN A 458 16.52 -20.99 28.07
N ALA A 459 17.72 -20.60 27.66
CA ALA A 459 18.10 -19.20 27.50
C ALA A 459 17.29 -18.55 26.33
N GLN A 460 17.11 -19.24 25.22
CA GLN A 460 16.28 -18.74 24.12
C GLN A 460 14.80 -18.68 24.52
N THR A 461 14.29 -19.70 25.23
CA THR A 461 12.93 -19.65 25.77
C THR A 461 12.74 -18.48 26.73
N ALA A 462 13.72 -18.18 27.58
CA ALA A 462 13.69 -17.03 28.48
C ALA A 462 13.58 -15.71 27.69
N ASN A 463 14.41 -15.51 26.66
CA ASN A 463 14.33 -14.32 25.79
C ASN A 463 12.96 -14.18 25.12
N VAL A 464 12.46 -15.25 24.51
CA VAL A 464 11.12 -15.24 23.87
C VAL A 464 10.02 -14.92 24.88
N SER A 465 10.14 -15.42 26.12
CA SER A 465 9.14 -15.21 27.17
C SER A 465 8.89 -13.74 27.55
N ILE A 466 9.83 -12.86 27.23
CA ILE A 466 9.72 -11.42 27.43
C ILE A 466 9.63 -10.64 26.10
N GLY A 467 9.41 -11.33 24.96
CA GLY A 467 9.27 -10.71 23.65
C GLY A 467 10.57 -10.14 23.08
N GLN A 468 11.69 -10.80 23.39
CA GLN A 468 13.02 -10.45 22.90
C GLN A 468 13.61 -11.60 22.05
N GLY A 469 14.86 -11.48 21.66
CA GLY A 469 15.54 -12.43 20.79
C GLY A 469 15.01 -12.36 19.37
N TYR A 470 14.55 -13.49 18.82
CA TYR A 470 14.04 -13.57 17.44
C TYR A 470 12.54 -13.30 17.32
N THR A 471 11.85 -12.91 18.40
CA THR A 471 10.42 -12.62 18.39
C THR A 471 10.15 -11.28 17.71
N LEU A 472 9.33 -11.28 16.65
CA LEU A 472 8.97 -10.08 15.89
C LEU A 472 7.46 -10.06 15.67
N VAL A 473 6.81 -8.96 16.06
CA VAL A 473 5.36 -8.76 15.87
C VAL A 473 5.06 -7.35 15.40
N SER A 474 3.95 -7.19 14.69
CA SER A 474 3.44 -5.87 14.28
C SER A 474 2.45 -5.30 15.33
N PRO A 475 2.21 -3.97 15.34
CA PRO A 475 1.13 -3.38 16.13
C PRO A 475 -0.23 -4.02 15.87
N LEU A 476 -0.52 -4.39 14.62
CA LEU A 476 -1.77 -5.08 14.25
C LEU A 476 -1.87 -6.46 14.92
N GLN A 477 -0.84 -7.29 14.81
CA GLN A 477 -0.81 -8.60 15.45
C GLN A 477 -0.93 -8.49 16.98
N LEU A 478 -0.26 -7.52 17.57
CA LEU A 478 -0.36 -7.27 19.02
C LEU A 478 -1.77 -6.83 19.40
N ALA A 479 -2.41 -5.94 18.63
CA ALA A 479 -3.79 -5.52 18.86
C ALA A 479 -4.77 -6.72 18.77
N MET A 480 -4.59 -7.64 17.81
CA MET A 480 -5.39 -8.86 17.71
C MET A 480 -5.32 -9.73 18.98
N ALA A 481 -4.12 -9.89 19.53
CA ALA A 481 -3.94 -10.62 20.79
C ALA A 481 -4.65 -9.95 21.97
N TYR A 482 -4.62 -8.61 22.02
CA TYR A 482 -5.32 -7.86 23.06
C TYR A 482 -6.85 -7.85 22.85
N VAL A 483 -7.35 -7.96 21.62
CA VAL A 483 -8.78 -8.20 21.33
C VAL A 483 -9.27 -9.47 22.03
N ALA A 484 -8.53 -10.56 21.90
CA ALA A 484 -8.92 -11.84 22.53
C ALA A 484 -9.00 -11.72 24.05
N ILE A 485 -8.14 -10.92 24.69
CA ILE A 485 -8.18 -10.70 26.13
C ILE A 485 -9.29 -9.70 26.51
N ALA A 486 -9.46 -8.65 25.75
CA ALA A 486 -10.50 -7.65 26.01
C ALA A 486 -11.90 -8.26 26.05
N ASN A 487 -12.21 -9.15 25.12
CA ASN A 487 -13.56 -9.75 24.98
C ASN A 487 -13.72 -11.09 25.71
N GLY A 488 -12.74 -11.53 26.50
CA GLY A 488 -12.84 -12.76 27.30
C GLY A 488 -12.50 -14.05 26.54
N GLY A 489 -11.76 -14.00 25.43
CA GLY A 489 -11.11 -15.17 24.82
C GLY A 489 -11.24 -15.35 23.32
N ILE A 490 -11.97 -14.50 22.60
CA ILE A 490 -12.20 -14.66 21.16
C ILE A 490 -11.22 -13.78 20.36
N CYS A 491 -10.36 -14.42 19.58
CA CYS A 491 -9.55 -13.73 18.56
C CYS A 491 -10.30 -13.67 17.24
N TYR A 492 -10.43 -12.49 16.67
CA TYR A 492 -11.01 -12.30 15.34
C TYR A 492 -9.92 -12.09 14.29
N TYR A 493 -10.20 -12.50 13.03
CA TYR A 493 -9.47 -11.93 11.91
C TYR A 493 -9.78 -10.44 11.81
N PRO A 494 -8.79 -9.58 11.64
CA PRO A 494 -9.06 -8.15 11.46
C PRO A 494 -9.83 -7.93 10.16
N ARG A 495 -10.76 -7.02 10.16
CA ARG A 495 -11.65 -6.72 9.05
C ARG A 495 -11.54 -5.24 8.67
N LEU A 496 -11.33 -4.96 7.37
CA LEU A 496 -11.13 -3.62 6.86
C LEU A 496 -12.26 -3.13 5.96
N VAL A 497 -12.90 -4.04 5.21
CA VAL A 497 -14.03 -3.72 4.32
C VAL A 497 -15.33 -4.12 4.99
N ASP A 498 -16.24 -3.14 5.14
CA ASP A 498 -17.56 -3.36 5.74
C ASP A 498 -18.57 -3.85 4.71
N LYS A 499 -18.68 -3.14 3.59
CA LYS A 499 -19.57 -3.47 2.48
C LYS A 499 -19.09 -2.89 1.16
N VAL A 500 -19.51 -3.51 0.07
CA VAL A 500 -19.28 -3.05 -1.30
C VAL A 500 -20.65 -2.88 -1.97
N LEU A 501 -20.99 -1.67 -2.38
CA LEU A 501 -22.30 -1.33 -2.93
C LEU A 501 -22.15 -0.81 -4.36
N LYS A 502 -23.06 -1.24 -5.25
CA LYS A 502 -23.22 -0.65 -6.58
C LYS A 502 -23.75 0.80 -6.45
N GLN A 503 -23.79 1.51 -7.56
CA GLN A 503 -24.28 2.90 -7.59
C GLN A 503 -25.77 3.02 -7.24
N ASP A 504 -26.54 1.95 -7.43
CA ASP A 504 -27.97 1.84 -7.04
C ASP A 504 -28.18 1.48 -5.56
N GLY A 505 -27.09 1.34 -4.80
CA GLY A 505 -27.13 0.95 -3.38
C GLY A 505 -27.26 -0.56 -3.14
N SER A 506 -27.39 -1.39 -4.17
CA SER A 506 -27.43 -2.85 -4.01
C SER A 506 -26.05 -3.41 -3.69
N PRO A 507 -25.95 -4.49 -2.88
CA PRO A 507 -24.67 -5.12 -2.58
C PRO A 507 -24.05 -5.77 -3.81
N VAL A 508 -22.73 -5.71 -3.92
CA VAL A 508 -21.99 -6.53 -4.87
C VAL A 508 -21.83 -7.92 -4.30
N LEU A 509 -22.14 -8.92 -5.10
CA LEU A 509 -22.03 -10.33 -4.75
C LEU A 509 -20.85 -10.96 -5.48
N ASP A 510 -20.21 -11.94 -4.84
CA ASP A 510 -19.21 -12.80 -5.46
C ASP A 510 -19.86 -13.83 -6.43
N GLU A 511 -19.07 -14.69 -7.05
CA GLU A 511 -19.54 -15.73 -7.97
C GLU A 511 -20.44 -16.76 -7.29
N GLN A 512 -20.36 -16.90 -5.97
CA GLN A 512 -21.15 -17.81 -5.14
C GLN A 512 -22.44 -17.17 -4.62
N GLY A 513 -22.65 -15.86 -4.88
CA GLY A 513 -23.81 -15.10 -4.42
C GLY A 513 -23.70 -14.55 -3.01
N ASN A 514 -22.50 -14.56 -2.40
CA ASN A 514 -22.26 -13.95 -1.10
C ASN A 514 -21.85 -12.48 -1.28
N PRO A 515 -22.07 -11.61 -0.25
CA PRO A 515 -21.53 -10.24 -0.29
C PRO A 515 -20.01 -10.23 -0.49
N ALA A 516 -19.52 -9.34 -1.36
CA ALA A 516 -18.10 -9.17 -1.65
C ALA A 516 -17.25 -8.82 -0.41
N ALA A 517 -17.88 -8.22 0.62
CA ALA A 517 -17.26 -8.00 1.92
C ALA A 517 -17.70 -9.10 2.90
N PRO A 518 -16.79 -9.93 3.40
CA PRO A 518 -17.13 -11.01 4.32
C PRO A 518 -17.58 -10.48 5.69
N PRO A 519 -18.46 -11.19 6.40
CA PRO A 519 -18.82 -10.86 7.79
C PRO A 519 -17.62 -11.06 8.74
N PRO A 520 -17.71 -10.58 10.00
CA PRO A 520 -16.71 -10.85 11.02
C PRO A 520 -16.44 -12.35 11.17
N ARG A 521 -15.16 -12.72 11.22
CA ARG A 521 -14.71 -14.12 11.29
C ARG A 521 -13.88 -14.35 12.55
N VAL A 522 -14.25 -15.37 13.32
CA VAL A 522 -13.44 -15.84 14.45
C VAL A 522 -12.21 -16.57 13.92
N ARG A 523 -11.02 -16.18 14.41
CA ARG A 523 -9.75 -16.85 14.15
C ARG A 523 -9.55 -18.02 15.12
N SER A 524 -9.68 -17.74 16.41
CA SER A 524 -9.51 -18.73 17.46
C SER A 524 -10.32 -18.34 18.71
N ASP A 525 -10.59 -19.33 19.55
CA ASP A 525 -11.26 -19.17 20.83
C ASP A 525 -10.39 -19.77 21.94
N LEU A 526 -9.76 -18.90 22.73
CA LEU A 526 -8.88 -19.29 23.84
C LEU A 526 -9.62 -20.10 24.91
N ARG A 527 -10.94 -19.95 25.06
CA ARG A 527 -11.77 -20.64 26.07
C ARG A 527 -11.81 -22.14 25.86
N GLN A 528 -11.42 -22.63 24.67
CA GLN A 528 -11.28 -24.07 24.41
C GLN A 528 -10.09 -24.69 25.14
N GLU A 529 -9.09 -23.88 25.53
CA GLU A 529 -7.85 -24.37 26.13
C GLU A 529 -7.51 -23.70 27.47
N ILE A 530 -8.11 -22.55 27.77
CA ILE A 530 -7.86 -21.72 28.95
C ILE A 530 -9.18 -21.37 29.59
N SER A 531 -9.34 -21.64 30.89
CA SER A 531 -10.60 -21.35 31.57
C SER A 531 -10.88 -19.83 31.65
N PRO A 532 -12.16 -19.42 31.70
CA PRO A 532 -12.52 -18.01 31.84
C PRO A 532 -11.88 -17.32 33.04
N GLU A 533 -11.74 -18.02 34.16
CA GLU A 533 -11.11 -17.50 35.40
C GLU A 533 -9.62 -17.20 35.16
N HIS A 534 -8.94 -18.01 34.36
CA HIS A 534 -7.55 -17.80 34.01
C HIS A 534 -7.35 -16.63 33.03
N ILE A 535 -8.28 -16.47 32.07
CA ILE A 535 -8.29 -15.30 31.20
C ILE A 535 -8.50 -14.04 32.03
N GLU A 536 -9.45 -14.07 32.98
CA GLU A 536 -9.71 -12.94 33.89
C GLU A 536 -8.52 -12.65 34.83
N LEU A 537 -7.78 -13.65 35.26
CA LEU A 537 -6.54 -13.46 36.04
C LEU A 537 -5.51 -12.62 35.23
N VAL A 538 -5.38 -12.87 33.92
CA VAL A 538 -4.52 -12.09 33.04
C VAL A 538 -5.09 -10.68 32.83
N ARG A 539 -6.40 -10.55 32.58
CA ARG A 539 -7.09 -9.25 32.47
C ARG A 539 -6.85 -8.40 33.72
N LYS A 540 -6.98 -8.99 34.90
CA LYS A 540 -6.69 -8.33 36.19
C LYS A 540 -5.23 -7.92 36.28
N GLY A 541 -4.29 -8.73 35.82
CA GLY A 541 -2.88 -8.37 35.73
C GLY A 541 -2.66 -7.12 34.86
N LEU A 542 -3.30 -7.04 33.69
CA LEU A 542 -3.24 -5.86 32.82
C LEU A 542 -3.91 -4.62 33.44
N TRP A 543 -5.01 -4.81 34.18
CA TRP A 543 -5.65 -3.76 34.94
C TRP A 543 -4.70 -3.17 36.00
N LYS A 544 -3.99 -4.04 36.76
CA LYS A 544 -3.00 -3.64 37.78
C LYS A 544 -1.84 -2.81 37.19
N VAL A 545 -1.42 -3.10 35.96
CA VAL A 545 -0.35 -2.33 35.25
C VAL A 545 -0.68 -0.84 35.20
N VAL A 546 -1.95 -0.48 35.00
CA VAL A 546 -2.38 0.91 34.80
C VAL A 546 -2.93 1.52 36.09
N ASN A 547 -3.67 0.75 36.91
CA ASN A 547 -4.51 1.31 37.93
C ASN A 547 -3.95 1.14 39.38
N GLU A 548 -3.08 0.16 39.62
CA GLU A 548 -2.43 -0.02 40.93
C GLU A 548 -1.11 0.75 41.08
N ASP A 549 -0.85 1.21 42.26
CA ASP A 549 0.43 1.87 42.60
C ASP A 549 1.62 0.92 42.36
N GLY A 550 2.67 1.44 41.72
CA GLY A 550 3.82 0.66 41.28
C GLY A 550 3.60 -0.09 39.97
N GLY A 551 2.45 0.05 39.31
CA GLY A 551 2.23 -0.41 37.94
C GLY A 551 3.05 0.40 36.95
N THR A 552 3.52 -0.27 35.87
CA THR A 552 4.42 0.37 34.88
C THR A 552 3.68 1.26 33.88
N GLY A 553 2.35 1.21 33.80
CA GLY A 553 1.51 1.95 32.86
C GLY A 553 0.67 3.06 33.45
N GLY A 554 1.00 3.56 34.65
CA GLY A 554 0.19 4.54 35.36
C GLY A 554 -0.05 5.87 34.61
N ARG A 555 0.82 6.24 33.67
CA ARG A 555 0.62 7.40 32.78
C ARG A 555 -0.48 7.24 31.71
N ALA A 556 -0.97 6.02 31.52
CA ALA A 556 -2.10 5.71 30.65
C ALA A 556 -3.42 5.55 31.43
N ARG A 557 -3.50 6.10 32.66
CA ARG A 557 -4.72 6.08 33.47
C ARG A 557 -5.65 7.23 33.07
N LEU A 558 -6.82 6.88 32.56
CA LEU A 558 -7.87 7.84 32.26
C LEU A 558 -8.66 8.22 33.53
N LYS A 559 -9.28 9.39 33.50
CA LYS A 559 -10.10 9.88 34.61
C LYS A 559 -11.49 9.21 34.60
N ASP A 560 -12.10 9.11 33.45
CA ASP A 560 -13.52 8.74 33.30
C ASP A 560 -13.72 7.28 32.89
N TRP A 561 -12.68 6.59 32.40
CA TRP A 561 -12.73 5.20 31.97
C TRP A 561 -11.58 4.39 32.53
N VAL A 562 -11.86 3.14 32.89
CA VAL A 562 -10.84 2.23 33.39
C VAL A 562 -10.13 1.57 32.22
N VAL A 563 -8.81 1.76 32.15
CA VAL A 563 -7.92 1.17 31.13
C VAL A 563 -7.20 -0.05 31.70
N ALA A 564 -7.06 -1.10 30.88
CA ALA A 564 -6.16 -2.20 31.15
C ALA A 564 -5.16 -2.35 30.00
N GLY A 565 -3.89 -2.56 30.30
CA GLY A 565 -2.88 -2.63 29.24
C GLY A 565 -1.51 -3.06 29.73
N LYS A 566 -0.53 -3.06 28.84
CA LYS A 566 0.83 -3.46 29.12
C LYS A 566 1.83 -2.59 28.38
N THR A 567 2.85 -2.13 29.09
CA THR A 567 4.01 -1.44 28.56
C THR A 567 5.03 -2.42 28.01
N GLY A 568 5.74 -2.04 26.96
CA GLY A 568 6.88 -2.75 26.42
C GLY A 568 8.01 -1.78 26.07
N THR A 569 9.22 -2.23 26.26
CA THR A 569 10.43 -1.58 25.74
C THR A 569 11.30 -2.69 25.19
N ALA A 570 11.73 -2.53 23.96
CA ALA A 570 12.58 -3.49 23.27
C ALA A 570 13.75 -2.76 22.61
N GLN A 571 14.81 -3.50 22.36
CA GLN A 571 15.93 -3.04 21.54
C GLN A 571 15.79 -3.59 20.14
N ALA A 572 16.01 -2.74 19.14
CA ALA A 572 16.06 -3.10 17.74
C ALA A 572 17.29 -2.47 17.09
N THR A 573 17.67 -2.96 15.92
CA THR A 573 18.75 -2.37 15.13
C THR A 573 18.16 -1.78 13.87
N ASP A 574 18.28 -0.48 13.69
CA ASP A 574 17.94 0.21 12.45
C ASP A 574 19.21 0.80 11.83
N ARG A 575 19.42 0.51 10.54
CA ARG A 575 20.59 1.00 9.77
C ARG A 575 21.95 0.78 10.46
N GLY A 576 22.04 -0.28 11.28
CA GLY A 576 23.26 -0.64 12.02
C GLY A 576 23.43 0.11 13.34
N GLN A 577 22.46 0.89 13.77
CA GLN A 577 22.42 1.54 15.07
C GLN A 577 21.38 0.88 15.98
N GLU A 578 21.74 0.68 17.25
CA GLU A 578 20.77 0.21 18.23
C GLU A 578 19.81 1.34 18.61
N GLU A 579 18.53 1.03 18.58
CA GLU A 579 17.48 1.97 18.98
C GLU A 579 16.47 1.30 19.90
N ASN A 580 15.85 2.11 20.77
CA ASN A 580 14.76 1.65 21.61
C ASN A 580 13.44 1.70 20.84
N VAL A 581 12.63 0.67 21.03
CA VAL A 581 11.24 0.61 20.54
C VAL A 581 10.32 0.60 21.75
N ALA A 582 9.51 1.66 21.87
CA ALA A 582 8.53 1.78 22.95
C ALA A 582 7.16 1.25 22.49
N TRP A 583 6.56 0.41 23.32
CA TRP A 583 5.27 -0.23 23.06
C TRP A 583 4.27 0.04 24.16
N PHE A 584 3.01 0.20 23.78
CA PHE A 584 1.90 0.10 24.71
C PHE A 584 0.70 -0.53 24.00
N ALA A 585 0.12 -1.57 24.60
CA ALA A 585 -1.10 -2.18 24.12
C ALA A 585 -2.12 -2.24 25.24
N CYS A 586 -3.36 -1.83 24.97
CA CYS A 586 -4.38 -1.64 25.98
C CYS A 586 -5.80 -1.76 25.41
N PHE A 587 -6.77 -1.81 26.31
CA PHE A 587 -8.19 -1.74 25.98
C PHE A 587 -8.96 -0.94 27.01
N ALA A 588 -10.06 -0.35 26.60
CA ALA A 588 -10.96 0.40 27.47
C ALA A 588 -12.39 0.43 26.88
N PRO A 589 -13.43 0.64 27.74
CA PRO A 589 -13.43 0.45 29.18
C PRO A 589 -13.13 -0.99 29.62
N TYR A 590 -12.65 -1.21 30.85
CA TYR A 590 -12.28 -2.56 31.33
C TYR A 590 -13.45 -3.55 31.33
N ASP A 591 -14.62 -3.13 31.86
CA ASP A 591 -15.77 -4.03 32.02
C ASP A 591 -16.48 -4.32 30.69
N HIS A 592 -16.59 -3.31 29.81
CA HIS A 592 -17.26 -3.42 28.51
C HIS A 592 -16.34 -2.83 27.43
N PRO A 593 -15.30 -3.55 27.00
CA PRO A 593 -14.30 -3.02 26.06
C PRO A 593 -14.92 -2.60 24.73
N LYS A 594 -14.65 -1.36 24.34
CA LYS A 594 -15.07 -0.78 23.06
C LYS A 594 -13.92 -0.63 22.09
N TYR A 595 -12.73 -0.35 22.61
CA TYR A 595 -11.53 -0.12 21.82
C TYR A 595 -10.35 -0.90 22.38
N VAL A 596 -9.61 -1.54 21.49
CA VAL A 596 -8.26 -2.07 21.72
C VAL A 596 -7.30 -1.19 20.96
N VAL A 597 -6.26 -0.69 21.61
CA VAL A 597 -5.24 0.17 21.01
C VAL A 597 -3.87 -0.45 21.20
N ALA A 598 -3.10 -0.57 20.13
CA ALA A 598 -1.68 -0.92 20.17
C ALA A 598 -0.86 0.19 19.52
N VAL A 599 0.12 0.71 20.25
CA VAL A 599 1.03 1.77 19.80
C VAL A 599 2.46 1.26 19.85
N MET A 600 3.21 1.54 18.79
CA MET A 600 4.64 1.28 18.67
C MET A 600 5.34 2.57 18.25
N VAL A 601 6.40 2.94 18.97
CA VAL A 601 7.26 4.10 18.65
C VAL A 601 8.67 3.61 18.45
N GLN A 602 9.21 3.83 17.26
CA GLN A 602 10.56 3.45 16.85
C GLN A 602 11.54 4.60 17.15
N GLY A 603 12.74 4.30 17.66
CA GLY A 603 13.73 5.30 18.04
C GLY A 603 13.30 6.13 19.26
N ALA A 604 12.58 5.52 20.19
CA ALA A 604 12.05 6.21 21.37
C ALA A 604 13.16 6.63 22.35
N SER A 605 13.07 7.85 22.85
CA SER A 605 13.99 8.37 23.87
C SER A 605 13.68 7.89 25.31
N GLY A 606 12.56 7.19 25.50
CA GLY A 606 12.09 6.70 26.81
C GLY A 606 11.43 5.33 26.73
N HIS A 607 10.90 4.88 27.89
CA HIS A 607 10.23 3.60 28.01
C HIS A 607 8.78 3.62 27.49
N GLY A 608 8.22 2.43 27.22
CA GLY A 608 6.86 2.28 26.69
C GLY A 608 5.79 3.02 27.50
N GLY A 609 5.86 3.00 28.83
CA GLY A 609 4.93 3.73 29.69
C GLY A 609 5.09 5.25 29.66
N GLU A 610 6.23 5.76 29.17
CA GLU A 610 6.55 7.19 29.11
C GLU A 610 6.26 7.80 27.76
N VAL A 611 6.41 7.01 26.68
CA VAL A 611 6.26 7.47 25.29
C VAL A 611 4.99 6.93 24.65
N ALA A 612 4.84 5.59 24.57
CA ALA A 612 3.70 4.97 23.89
C ALA A 612 2.41 5.01 24.73
N GLY A 613 2.53 4.97 26.08
CA GLY A 613 1.39 5.05 27.00
C GLY A 613 0.54 6.31 26.81
N PRO A 614 1.10 7.53 26.90
CA PRO A 614 0.36 8.78 26.69
C PRO A 614 -0.26 8.93 25.30
N ILE A 615 0.34 8.33 24.27
CA ILE A 615 -0.23 8.32 22.92
C ILE A 615 -1.49 7.44 22.88
N ALA A 616 -1.40 6.22 23.44
CA ALA A 616 -2.55 5.30 23.50
C ALA A 616 -3.67 5.86 24.39
N ASP A 617 -3.31 6.52 25.49
CA ASP A 617 -4.21 7.24 26.38
C ASP A 617 -5.02 8.29 25.62
N ARG A 618 -4.34 9.18 24.91
CA ARG A 618 -4.98 10.21 24.08
C ARG A 618 -5.91 9.61 23.00
N ILE A 619 -5.50 8.51 22.38
CA ILE A 619 -6.34 7.82 21.38
C ILE A 619 -7.62 7.29 22.06
N LEU A 620 -7.48 6.59 23.18
CA LEU A 620 -8.62 6.04 23.92
C LEU A 620 -9.56 7.13 24.45
N GLU A 621 -9.00 8.10 25.17
CA GLU A 621 -9.77 9.19 25.79
C GLU A 621 -10.62 9.93 24.75
N ARG A 622 -9.99 10.40 23.67
CA ARG A 622 -10.68 11.16 22.64
C ARG A 622 -11.70 10.32 21.85
N SER A 623 -11.36 9.03 21.60
CA SER A 623 -12.29 8.12 20.90
C SER A 623 -13.53 7.80 21.74
N LEU A 624 -13.35 7.54 23.04
CA LEU A 624 -14.45 7.31 23.98
C LEU A 624 -15.29 8.59 24.21
N ALA A 625 -14.63 9.72 24.39
CA ALA A 625 -15.29 11.01 24.52
C ALA A 625 -16.05 11.43 23.26
N LEU A 626 -15.51 11.12 22.06
CA LEU A 626 -16.19 11.34 20.78
C LEU A 626 -17.50 10.55 20.68
N GLU A 627 -17.46 9.27 21.08
CA GLU A 627 -18.64 8.41 21.07
C GLU A 627 -19.74 8.90 22.01
N GLU A 628 -19.34 9.45 23.16
CA GLU A 628 -20.27 10.01 24.16
C GLU A 628 -20.68 11.48 23.87
N GLY A 629 -20.19 12.06 22.76
CA GLY A 629 -20.46 13.46 22.42
C GLY A 629 -19.83 14.48 23.36
N LYS A 630 -18.77 14.08 24.08
CA LYS A 630 -18.00 14.91 25.02
C LYS A 630 -16.74 15.53 24.41
N PHE A 631 -16.38 15.15 23.20
CA PHE A 631 -15.23 15.67 22.48
C PHE A 631 -15.65 16.26 21.15
N ASP A 632 -15.47 17.59 21.02
CA ASP A 632 -15.64 18.30 19.76
C ASP A 632 -14.31 18.26 18.99
N MET A 633 -14.27 17.40 17.97
CA MET A 633 -13.09 17.27 17.15
C MET A 633 -12.83 18.55 16.34
N PRO A 634 -11.61 19.10 16.33
CA PRO A 634 -11.29 20.28 15.53
C PRO A 634 -11.62 20.04 14.03
N VAL A 635 -12.38 20.95 13.42
CA VAL A 635 -12.76 20.86 12.00
C VAL A 635 -11.54 20.72 11.09
N ALA A 636 -10.41 21.33 11.44
CA ALA A 636 -9.16 21.27 10.68
C ALA A 636 -8.60 19.85 10.54
N TRP A 637 -8.94 18.91 11.43
CA TRP A 637 -8.42 17.54 11.34
C TRP A 637 -9.05 16.72 10.20
N LEU A 638 -10.28 17.07 9.82
CA LEU A 638 -10.99 16.51 8.67
C LEU A 638 -11.37 17.60 7.66
N ALA A 639 -10.55 18.63 7.53
CA ALA A 639 -10.70 19.61 6.46
C ALA A 639 -10.18 19.00 5.14
N PRO A 640 -10.93 19.17 4.03
CA PRO A 640 -10.46 18.75 2.72
C PRO A 640 -9.11 19.38 2.40
N ALA A 641 -8.17 18.57 1.92
CA ALA A 641 -6.85 19.05 1.55
C ALA A 641 -6.95 19.95 0.32
N HIS A 642 -6.71 21.23 0.49
CA HIS A 642 -6.50 22.14 -0.62
C HIS A 642 -5.04 22.10 -0.99
N HIS A 643 -4.66 21.45 -2.09
CA HIS A 643 -3.38 21.51 -2.83
C HIS A 643 -2.12 22.00 -2.06
N ALA A 644 -2.06 21.81 -0.74
CA ALA A 644 -0.86 22.08 0.05
C ALA A 644 0.24 21.10 -0.37
N ASN A 645 1.49 21.56 -0.40
CA ASN A 645 2.62 20.68 -0.71
C ASN A 645 2.66 19.50 0.28
N PRO A 646 2.37 18.25 -0.14
CA PRO A 646 2.24 17.10 0.75
C PRO A 646 3.52 16.82 1.54
N LEU A 647 4.68 17.02 0.92
CA LEU A 647 5.99 16.82 1.55
C LEU A 647 6.26 17.80 2.68
N GLN A 648 5.74 19.01 2.58
CA GLN A 648 5.86 20.01 3.64
C GLN A 648 4.95 19.65 4.84
N LEU A 649 3.78 19.10 4.57
CA LEU A 649 2.87 18.53 5.58
C LEU A 649 3.53 17.34 6.30
N ILE A 650 4.15 16.42 5.58
CA ILE A 650 4.86 15.27 6.15
C ILE A 650 5.97 15.75 7.09
N LYS A 651 6.79 16.70 6.69
CA LYS A 651 7.87 17.24 7.53
C LYS A 651 7.34 17.93 8.78
N SER A 652 6.29 18.74 8.68
CA SER A 652 5.71 19.42 9.83
C SER A 652 4.99 18.48 10.80
N VAL A 653 4.54 17.32 10.33
CA VAL A 653 3.76 16.33 11.09
C VAL A 653 4.66 15.29 11.76
N ALA A 654 5.78 14.92 11.14
CA ALA A 654 6.50 13.71 11.48
C ALA A 654 7.89 13.95 12.10
N TYR A 655 8.52 15.08 11.87
CA TYR A 655 9.88 15.31 12.32
C TYR A 655 9.93 16.30 13.47
N ASN A 656 9.96 15.78 14.69
CA ASN A 656 10.57 16.48 15.79
C ASN A 656 12.01 15.96 15.93
N GLU A 657 12.98 16.66 15.34
CA GLU A 657 14.40 16.31 15.28
C GLU A 657 15.04 16.07 16.66
N LYS A 658 14.35 16.37 17.74
CA LYS A 658 14.83 16.24 19.11
C LYS A 658 14.15 15.15 19.94
N GLY A 659 13.42 14.20 19.33
CA GLY A 659 12.71 13.18 20.08
C GLY A 659 11.80 13.86 21.12
N GLY A 660 10.71 14.47 20.65
CA GLY A 660 9.91 15.37 21.46
C GLY A 660 9.54 14.80 22.81
N ASN A 661 9.94 15.50 23.84
CA ASN A 661 9.36 15.30 25.16
C ASN A 661 7.86 15.53 25.07
N LEU A 662 7.08 14.48 25.28
CA LEU A 662 5.62 14.54 25.43
C LEU A 662 5.21 15.26 26.75
N ALA A 663 6.12 16.04 27.35
CA ALA A 663 5.79 16.86 28.48
C ALA A 663 4.91 18.03 28.01
N GLY A 664 3.60 17.90 28.24
CA GLY A 664 2.63 18.98 28.31
C GLY A 664 2.83 20.12 27.32
N GLY A 665 2.66 19.84 26.01
CA GLY A 665 2.54 20.92 25.06
C GLY A 665 1.14 21.50 25.18
N ASP A 666 1.04 22.71 25.71
CA ASP A 666 -0.16 23.49 25.76
C ASP A 666 -0.75 23.61 24.34
N GLU A 667 -2.05 23.41 24.22
CA GLU A 667 -2.83 23.50 22.99
C GLU A 667 -2.78 24.90 22.32
N GLU A 668 -2.11 25.89 22.90
CA GLU A 668 -2.06 27.27 22.43
C GLU A 668 -1.04 27.56 21.31
N ASN A 669 -0.17 26.61 20.93
CA ASN A 669 0.83 26.82 19.89
C ASN A 669 0.66 25.93 18.65
N ALA A 670 -0.55 25.74 18.16
CA ALA A 670 -0.75 25.39 16.76
C ALA A 670 -0.40 26.65 15.91
N PRO A 671 0.56 26.61 14.97
CA PRO A 671 0.87 27.78 14.17
C PRO A 671 -0.39 28.13 13.35
N ALA A 672 -0.94 29.30 13.64
CA ALA A 672 -1.93 29.95 12.80
C ALA A 672 -1.39 29.93 11.36
N SER A 673 -2.22 29.49 10.43
CA SER A 673 -1.92 29.50 8.99
C SER A 673 -1.44 30.87 8.57
N GLN A 674 -0.13 31.02 8.46
CA GLN A 674 0.43 32.16 7.74
C GLN A 674 0.20 31.88 6.24
N THR A 675 -0.68 32.64 5.66
CA THR A 675 -0.78 32.86 4.22
C THR A 675 0.57 33.33 3.71
N ALA A 676 1.39 32.40 3.24
CA ALA A 676 2.63 32.73 2.57
C ALA A 676 2.28 33.09 1.12
N THR A 677 2.35 34.36 0.82
CA THR A 677 2.48 34.90 -0.52
C THR A 677 3.74 34.30 -1.15
N ALA A 678 3.54 33.44 -2.13
CA ALA A 678 4.64 32.85 -2.90
C ALA A 678 5.31 33.92 -3.77
N GLN A 679 6.52 34.30 -3.44
CA GLN A 679 7.43 34.89 -4.43
C GLN A 679 8.02 33.73 -5.25
N MET A 680 7.70 33.75 -6.54
CA MET A 680 8.35 32.92 -7.55
C MET A 680 9.81 33.30 -7.70
N ALA A 681 10.71 32.38 -7.42
CA ALA A 681 12.06 32.38 -7.96
C ALA A 681 12.17 31.27 -8.98
N SER A 682 12.34 31.65 -10.23
CA SER A 682 12.67 30.79 -11.35
C SER A 682 14.07 30.20 -11.19
N SER A 683 14.26 28.92 -11.30
CA SER A 683 15.52 28.32 -11.76
C SER A 683 15.32 26.88 -12.23
N ASP A 684 15.44 26.71 -13.50
CA ASP A 684 16.09 25.71 -14.34
C ASP A 684 16.13 24.23 -13.97
N ALA A 685 15.73 23.48 -15.02
CA ALA A 685 16.22 22.19 -15.51
C ALA A 685 15.89 20.94 -14.70
N SER A 686 14.95 20.21 -15.25
CA SER A 686 14.80 18.76 -15.03
C SER A 686 15.75 17.98 -15.93
N PRO A 687 16.42 16.94 -15.46
CA PRO A 687 16.93 15.90 -16.33
C PRO A 687 16.01 14.68 -16.29
N ASP A 688 15.33 14.41 -17.40
CA ASP A 688 14.84 13.07 -17.73
C ASP A 688 16.06 12.16 -17.88
N VAL A 689 16.18 11.15 -17.04
CA VAL A 689 17.21 10.11 -17.18
C VAL A 689 16.70 9.09 -18.19
N GLU A 690 16.94 9.34 -19.47
CA GLU A 690 17.10 8.28 -20.46
C GLU A 690 18.59 7.97 -20.61
N PRO A 691 19.00 6.70 -20.88
CA PRO A 691 20.40 6.35 -21.02
C PRO A 691 21.00 7.07 -22.23
N GLU A 692 22.09 7.79 -21.99
CA GLU A 692 22.89 8.45 -23.03
C GLU A 692 23.32 7.45 -24.10
N ALA A 693 22.97 7.71 -25.33
CA ALA A 693 23.64 7.16 -26.48
C ALA A 693 24.85 8.03 -26.77
N ASP A 694 26.03 7.39 -26.75
CA ASP A 694 27.28 8.05 -27.05
C ASP A 694 27.26 8.67 -28.47
N SER A 695 27.96 9.77 -28.61
CA SER A 695 27.97 10.64 -29.77
C SER A 695 28.62 10.06 -31.04
N GLN A 696 28.86 8.75 -31.11
CA GLN A 696 29.51 8.10 -32.24
C GLN A 696 28.75 6.95 -32.93
N GLY A 697 27.47 6.76 -32.68
CA GLY A 697 26.58 6.00 -33.59
C GLY A 697 27.04 4.59 -34.02
N LYS A 698 27.78 3.83 -33.20
CA LYS A 698 28.17 2.45 -33.54
C LYS A 698 27.60 1.45 -32.53
N VAL A 699 26.49 0.83 -32.92
CA VAL A 699 25.93 -0.36 -32.24
C VAL A 699 26.76 -1.58 -32.60
N LYS A 700 27.50 -2.13 -31.66
CA LYS A 700 28.11 -3.46 -31.78
C LYS A 700 27.08 -4.53 -31.46
N ARG A 701 26.60 -5.23 -32.47
CA ARG A 701 25.86 -6.49 -32.35
C ARG A 701 26.83 -7.57 -31.87
N ARG A 702 26.53 -8.20 -30.73
CA ARG A 702 26.97 -9.57 -30.42
C ARG A 702 25.71 -10.42 -30.26
N GLY A 703 25.63 -11.45 -31.09
CA GLY A 703 24.58 -12.45 -31.04
C GLY A 703 24.76 -13.37 -29.83
N ALA A 704 23.65 -13.77 -29.25
CA ALA A 704 23.58 -14.92 -28.36
C ALA A 704 22.21 -15.60 -28.49
N ALA A 705 22.26 -16.89 -28.41
CA ALA A 705 21.23 -17.86 -28.73
C ALA A 705 20.01 -17.81 -27.82
N VAL A 706 18.87 -18.18 -28.42
CA VAL A 706 17.57 -18.35 -27.78
C VAL A 706 17.58 -19.53 -26.83
N ALA A 707 17.34 -19.30 -25.55
CA ALA A 707 16.87 -20.32 -24.62
C ALA A 707 15.55 -19.83 -23.99
N ARG A 708 14.51 -20.62 -24.18
CA ARG A 708 13.19 -20.43 -23.55
C ARG A 708 13.35 -20.56 -22.03
N ALA A 709 12.99 -19.54 -21.28
CA ALA A 709 12.83 -19.59 -19.83
C ALA A 709 11.36 -19.36 -19.45
N VAL A 710 10.87 -20.22 -18.58
CA VAL A 710 9.59 -20.18 -17.88
C VAL A 710 9.60 -18.97 -16.94
N PRO A 711 8.51 -18.19 -16.79
CA PRO A 711 8.51 -17.05 -15.89
C PRO A 711 8.53 -17.51 -14.43
N ALA A 712 9.61 -17.21 -13.73
CA ALA A 712 9.73 -17.36 -12.29
C ALA A 712 9.01 -16.18 -11.59
N ALA A 713 8.31 -16.50 -10.51
CA ALA A 713 7.67 -15.55 -9.60
C ALA A 713 8.69 -14.49 -9.13
N THR A 714 8.28 -13.23 -9.13
CA THR A 714 9.06 -12.09 -8.64
C THR A 714 9.35 -12.26 -7.15
N PRO A 715 10.61 -12.28 -6.72
CA PRO A 715 10.93 -12.29 -5.29
C PRO A 715 10.66 -10.92 -4.68
N ALA A 716 10.05 -10.91 -3.50
CA ALA A 716 9.93 -9.74 -2.64
C ALA A 716 11.30 -9.08 -2.40
N PRO A 717 11.37 -7.76 -2.16
CA PRO A 717 12.64 -7.05 -2.06
C PRO A 717 13.46 -7.52 -0.86
N ARG A 718 14.43 -8.36 -1.12
CA ARG A 718 15.38 -8.94 -0.14
C ARG A 718 16.24 -7.92 0.61
N ASN A 719 16.20 -6.65 0.20
CA ASN A 719 17.06 -5.61 0.76
C ASN A 719 16.56 -4.98 2.05
N PHE A 720 15.28 -5.16 2.42
CA PHE A 720 14.71 -4.56 3.63
C PHE A 720 15.27 -5.21 4.90
N PHE A 721 15.32 -6.54 4.97
CA PHE A 721 15.88 -7.26 6.11
C PHE A 721 17.38 -7.04 6.32
N GLN A 722 18.15 -6.92 5.23
CA GLN A 722 19.57 -6.59 5.34
C GLN A 722 19.85 -5.18 5.84
N LYS A 723 18.96 -4.23 5.56
CA LYS A 723 19.07 -2.85 6.07
C LYS A 723 18.72 -2.74 7.56
N ILE A 724 17.74 -3.51 8.04
CA ILE A 724 17.25 -3.40 9.42
C ILE A 724 18.11 -4.17 10.42
N PHE A 725 18.64 -5.35 10.04
CA PHE A 725 19.28 -6.27 10.98
C PHE A 725 20.79 -6.38 10.87
N GLY A 726 21.47 -5.62 10.01
CA GLY A 726 22.93 -5.58 9.93
C GLY A 726 23.64 -6.90 9.64
N ILE A 727 22.92 -7.93 9.16
CA ILE A 727 23.46 -9.27 8.93
C ILE A 727 24.41 -9.23 7.73
N ARG A 728 25.70 -9.04 7.96
CA ARG A 728 26.74 -9.31 6.97
C ARG A 728 26.84 -10.83 6.80
N ARG A 729 26.51 -11.33 5.63
CA ARG A 729 26.91 -12.69 5.24
C ARG A 729 28.43 -12.74 5.24
N GLN A 730 29.02 -13.58 6.08
CA GLN A 730 30.38 -14.04 5.85
C GLN A 730 30.40 -14.83 4.52
N PRO A 731 31.43 -14.66 3.69
CA PRO A 731 31.55 -15.46 2.47
C PRO A 731 31.63 -16.93 2.86
N ALA A 732 30.90 -17.77 2.13
CA ALA A 732 30.90 -19.22 2.30
C ALA A 732 32.34 -19.75 2.22
N PRO A 733 32.77 -20.69 3.07
CA PRO A 733 34.09 -21.34 2.96
C PRO A 733 34.19 -22.05 1.62
N ALA A 734 35.32 -21.90 0.99
CA ALA A 734 35.62 -22.56 -0.29
C ALA A 734 35.50 -24.09 -0.15
N PRO A 735 35.01 -24.80 -1.19
CA PRO A 735 34.89 -26.25 -1.15
C PRO A 735 36.29 -26.91 -0.98
N PRO A 736 36.37 -28.01 -0.24
CA PRO A 736 37.66 -28.71 -0.02
C PRO A 736 38.24 -29.22 -1.35
N GLN A 737 39.54 -28.97 -1.58
CA GLN A 737 40.25 -29.47 -2.73
C GLN A 737 40.40 -30.99 -2.62
N PRO A 738 40.39 -31.75 -3.74
CA PRO A 738 40.59 -33.18 -3.73
C PRO A 738 42.03 -33.51 -3.32
N PRO A 739 42.29 -34.65 -2.63
CA PRO A 739 43.61 -35.00 -2.12
C PRO A 739 44.60 -35.26 -3.26
N SER A 740 45.73 -34.57 -3.19
CA SER A 740 46.85 -34.79 -4.11
C SER A 740 47.49 -36.16 -3.90
N ASN A 741 47.56 -36.95 -4.95
CA ASN A 741 48.29 -38.23 -5.03
C ASN A 741 49.76 -38.01 -4.69
N ARG A 742 50.19 -38.36 -3.46
CA ARG A 742 51.62 -38.59 -3.13
C ARG A 742 51.97 -40.05 -3.35
N ARG A 743 52.91 -40.24 -4.24
CA ARG A 743 53.56 -41.53 -4.55
C ARG A 743 54.11 -42.18 -3.28
N ARG A 744 53.91 -43.52 -3.17
CA ARG A 744 54.51 -44.40 -2.21
C ARG A 744 56.05 -44.43 -2.40
N GLY A 745 56.78 -44.05 -1.37
CA GLY A 745 58.22 -44.37 -1.23
C GLY A 745 58.33 -45.59 -0.39
N THR A 746 59.19 -46.49 -0.86
CA THR A 746 59.61 -47.76 -0.25
C THR A 746 60.42 -47.55 1.05
N PRO A 747 60.40 -48.50 2.05
CA PRO A 747 61.12 -48.37 3.28
C PRO A 747 62.59 -48.97 3.11
N PRO A 748 63.53 -48.40 3.84
CA PRO A 748 64.83 -49.13 4.04
C PRO A 748 64.82 -49.95 5.33
N ARG A 749 65.37 -51.05 5.29
CA ARG A 749 65.94 -52.08 6.26
C ARG A 749 65.70 -51.77 7.75
#